data_2ed45ae457b79ff357ec595f3ca8bc63
#
_entry.id   2ed45ae457b79ff357ec595f3ca8bc63
#
_cell.length_a   1.000
_cell.length_b   1.000
_cell.length_c   1.000
_cell.angle_alpha   90.00
_cell.angle_beta   90.00
_cell.angle_gamma   90.00
#
_symmetry.space_group_name_H-M   'P 1'
#
loop_
_entity.id
_entity.type
_entity.pdbx_description
1 polymer ?
#
loop_
_entity_poly.entity_id
_entity_poly.type
_entity_poly.pdbx_seq_one_letter_code
_entity_poly.pdbx_strand_id
1 'polypeptide(L)'
;MFKKYFLLIFSLFFIINCEQNYVDKNGDSSFRGKFKTNRDWWPNQLDLSVLRKHSSLSNPMDSNFDYEKAFNSLDYQALKKDLQDLMTDSKDWWPADYGHYGGLFIRMAWHSAGTYRTGDGRGGTREGXHRFAPQNSWPDNANLDKARRLIWPIKQKYGNKISWADLMILTGNVAXESMGFETXGFAGGREDVWEPAGNXYWGMEEKWLXDGRYSXNREXXKPLAAVXMGLIYVNPEGPXGNPDPXAAAKDIRETXGRMGMNDEETVALIAGGHTLGKTHGAGDASHVGVEPEAAAIEEQGFGWKSNYKSGKGADAITSGLEVIWTSTPTKWNHTYFKMLFDXEWELTKSPAGANQWVAKDMGAIXPDAFDENKXHIPTMLTTDLSLRFDPAYEKISRNFYENPKEFDKAFAHAWFKXTHRDMGPKSTYLGPEAPXXQFIWQDPVPTVNHKLIXXKDILXLKNTILGSGLSISELVSTAWASASTFRGSDXRGGANGSRIXLQPQNXWXVNKPXQLNKVLNXLEKIQTXFNLQSKTKKVSMADLIVLGGCAAIEEAARKTGNMVNVPFVPGRMDAAQDQTDVESVGVLEPIADGFRNYLKGXYXFSTEELLVDKAXLLKXTAPEMTVLXGGMRVLNTNYDNSNYGVLTNRTGFLTNDYFNNLLDMSTKWXPKDGNQELFEGRDRKTGELKWMATRADLIFGSNSELRAISEVYASNDASEKFINDFVTAWDKVMNLDRFEL
;
A
#
# COMPACT_ATOMS: atom_id res chain seq x y z
N MET A 1 46.20 -22.57 -39.43
CA MET A 1 46.86 -22.30 -38.17
C MET A 1 46.25 -21.11 -37.40
N PHE A 2 45.74 -20.11 -38.07
CA PHE A 2 45.19 -18.90 -37.40
C PHE A 2 43.84 -19.15 -36.70
N LYS A 3 43.00 -20.04 -37.17
CA LYS A 3 41.66 -20.27 -36.56
C LYS A 3 41.70 -20.99 -35.21
N LYS A 4 42.70 -21.78 -34.92
CA LYS A 4 42.81 -22.50 -33.64
C LYS A 4 43.26 -21.61 -32.49
N TYR A 5 44.09 -20.59 -32.80
CA TYR A 5 44.58 -19.68 -31.77
C TYR A 5 43.53 -18.65 -31.37
N PHE A 6 42.59 -18.29 -32.28
CA PHE A 6 41.53 -17.35 -31.99
C PHE A 6 40.51 -17.93 -31.00
N LEU A 7 40.23 -19.25 -31.14
CA LEU A 7 39.30 -19.92 -30.20
C LEU A 7 39.91 -20.07 -28.79
N LEU A 8 41.22 -20.27 -28.72
CA LEU A 8 41.92 -20.41 -27.43
C LEU A 8 41.96 -19.06 -26.69
N ILE A 9 42.16 -17.96 -27.41
CA ILE A 9 42.23 -16.62 -26.83
C ILE A 9 40.84 -16.20 -26.33
N PHE A 10 39.76 -16.57 -27.07
CA PHE A 10 38.41 -16.26 -26.67
C PHE A 10 38.00 -17.09 -25.43
N SER A 11 38.43 -18.33 -25.34
CA SER A 11 38.18 -19.19 -24.18
C SER A 11 38.94 -18.69 -22.95
N LEU A 12 40.17 -18.21 -23.13
CA LEU A 12 40.95 -17.64 -22.02
C LEU A 12 40.35 -16.32 -21.53
N PHE A 13 39.82 -15.49 -22.46
CA PHE A 13 39.16 -14.24 -22.05
C PHE A 13 37.89 -14.48 -21.28
N PHE A 14 37.15 -15.53 -21.65
CA PHE A 14 35.92 -15.90 -20.91
C PHE A 14 36.23 -16.43 -19.52
N ILE A 15 37.31 -17.23 -19.37
CA ILE A 15 37.73 -17.76 -18.08
C ILE A 15 38.28 -16.63 -17.18
N ILE A 16 39.02 -15.69 -17.76
CA ILE A 16 39.58 -14.56 -16.99
C ILE A 16 38.47 -13.61 -16.51
N ASN A 17 37.43 -13.38 -17.33
CA ASN A 17 36.28 -12.56 -16.89
C ASN A 17 35.41 -13.25 -15.83
N CYS A 18 35.35 -14.58 -15.86
CA CYS A 18 34.65 -15.30 -14.79
C CYS A 18 35.40 -15.25 -13.44
N GLU A 19 36.75 -15.22 -13.52
CA GLU A 19 37.54 -15.15 -12.28
C GLU A 19 37.60 -13.75 -11.68
N GLN A 20 37.49 -12.71 -12.49
CA GLN A 20 37.57 -11.34 -11.98
C GLN A 20 36.35 -10.87 -11.20
N ASN A 21 35.23 -11.62 -11.30
CA ASN A 21 34.03 -11.27 -10.55
C ASN A 21 33.97 -11.92 -9.16
N TYR A 22 35.04 -12.64 -8.76
CA TYR A 22 35.08 -13.36 -7.49
C TYR A 22 35.97 -12.73 -6.42
N VAL A 23 36.65 -11.64 -6.74
CA VAL A 23 37.52 -11.01 -5.74
C VAL A 23 37.06 -9.58 -5.53
N ASP A 24 36.44 -9.36 -4.40
CA ASP A 24 36.22 -8.01 -3.90
C ASP A 24 37.58 -7.31 -3.79
N LYS A 25 37.64 -6.08 -4.19
CA LYS A 25 38.86 -5.25 -4.18
C LYS A 25 39.50 -5.13 -2.79
N ASN A 26 38.81 -5.57 -1.74
CA ASN A 26 39.30 -5.51 -0.36
C ASN A 26 39.82 -6.86 0.17
N GLY A 27 39.90 -7.88 -0.68
CA GLY A 27 40.48 -9.18 -0.30
C GLY A 27 39.64 -9.98 0.70
N ASP A 28 38.38 -9.60 0.86
CA ASP A 28 37.48 -10.34 1.73
C ASP A 28 36.86 -11.49 0.95
N SER A 29 37.36 -12.70 1.23
CA SER A 29 36.83 -13.93 0.64
C SER A 29 35.51 -14.33 1.37
N SER A 30 34.59 -13.40 1.52
CA SER A 30 33.30 -13.81 2.03
C SER A 30 32.66 -14.67 0.94
N PHE A 31 32.40 -15.90 1.27
CA PHE A 31 31.70 -16.91 0.46
C PHE A 31 30.26 -16.43 0.15
N ARG A 32 30.04 -15.16 0.28
CA ARG A 32 28.73 -14.53 0.08
C ARG A 32 28.70 -13.73 -1.18
N GLY A 33 29.15 -14.33 -2.25
CA GLY A 33 28.68 -13.87 -3.53
C GLY A 33 27.17 -13.97 -3.46
N LYS A 34 26.46 -12.87 -3.46
CA LYS A 34 25.02 -12.89 -3.60
C LYS A 34 24.68 -13.81 -4.76
N PHE A 35 23.91 -14.83 -4.50
CA PHE A 35 23.41 -15.64 -5.59
C PHE A 35 22.70 -14.71 -6.54
N LYS A 36 23.18 -14.65 -7.79
CA LYS A 36 22.58 -13.75 -8.77
C LYS A 36 21.19 -14.26 -9.13
N THR A 37 20.24 -13.35 -9.16
CA THR A 37 18.91 -13.63 -9.70
C THR A 37 18.92 -13.34 -11.19
N ASN A 38 17.87 -13.75 -11.88
CA ASN A 38 17.72 -13.38 -13.30
C ASN A 38 17.78 -11.86 -13.49
N ARG A 39 17.26 -11.11 -12.55
CA ARG A 39 17.27 -9.64 -12.63
C ARG A 39 18.68 -9.06 -12.55
N ASP A 40 19.58 -9.72 -11.85
CA ASP A 40 20.98 -9.28 -11.80
C ASP A 40 21.72 -9.53 -13.14
N TRP A 41 21.39 -10.65 -13.79
CA TRP A 41 22.00 -10.98 -15.09
C TRP A 41 21.34 -10.21 -16.23
N TRP A 42 20.02 -10.05 -16.15
CA TRP A 42 19.22 -9.37 -17.19
C TRP A 42 18.31 -8.35 -16.50
N PRO A 43 18.84 -7.15 -16.21
CA PRO A 43 18.11 -6.19 -15.36
C PRO A 43 16.79 -5.69 -15.95
N ASN A 44 16.60 -5.85 -17.26
CA ASN A 44 15.35 -5.45 -17.92
C ASN A 44 14.33 -6.59 -18.01
N GLN A 45 14.63 -7.74 -17.41
CA GLN A 45 13.70 -8.87 -17.35
C GLN A 45 12.53 -8.53 -16.43
N LEU A 46 11.31 -8.88 -16.87
CA LEU A 46 10.12 -8.68 -16.04
C LEU A 46 10.26 -9.44 -14.72
N ASP A 47 10.04 -8.76 -13.61
CA ASP A 47 10.22 -9.32 -12.27
C ASP A 47 8.88 -9.85 -11.74
N LEU A 48 8.77 -11.16 -11.61
CA LEU A 48 7.57 -11.83 -11.11
C LEU A 48 7.68 -12.19 -9.62
N SER A 49 8.78 -11.82 -8.96
CA SER A 49 9.02 -12.23 -7.57
C SER A 49 7.94 -11.76 -6.61
N VAL A 50 7.34 -10.60 -6.87
CA VAL A 50 6.28 -10.05 -6.01
C VAL A 50 5.05 -10.97 -5.95
N LEU A 51 4.83 -11.78 -6.99
CA LEU A 51 3.68 -12.70 -7.02
C LEU A 51 3.91 -13.95 -6.17
N ARG A 52 5.13 -14.16 -5.64
CA ARG A 52 5.47 -15.27 -4.73
C ARG A 52 5.22 -14.91 -3.26
N LYS A 53 4.99 -13.65 -2.97
CA LYS A 53 4.83 -13.12 -1.61
C LYS A 53 3.74 -13.85 -0.82
N HIS A 54 2.74 -14.35 -1.50
CA HIS A 54 1.58 -14.95 -0.84
C HIS A 54 1.74 -16.47 -0.60
N SER A 55 2.95 -17.00 -0.71
CA SER A 55 3.21 -18.43 -0.46
C SER A 55 3.12 -18.73 1.04
N SER A 56 2.35 -19.75 1.40
CA SER A 56 2.28 -20.23 2.78
C SER A 56 3.60 -20.82 3.27
N LEU A 57 4.48 -21.20 2.33
CA LEU A 57 5.76 -21.84 2.69
C LEU A 57 6.73 -20.85 3.36
N SER A 58 6.56 -19.56 3.17
CA SER A 58 7.43 -18.55 3.79
C SER A 58 6.84 -17.97 5.08
N ASN A 59 5.65 -18.40 5.47
CA ASN A 59 4.98 -17.95 6.70
C ASN A 59 5.38 -18.87 7.86
N PRO A 60 6.02 -18.37 8.93
CA PRO A 60 6.43 -19.23 10.04
C PRO A 60 5.29 -19.65 10.97
N MET A 61 4.10 -19.06 10.78
CA MET A 61 2.95 -19.41 11.62
C MET A 61 2.34 -20.72 11.13
N ASP A 62 1.74 -21.46 12.04
CA ASP A 62 1.04 -22.71 11.71
C ASP A 62 -0.07 -22.44 10.70
N SER A 63 -0.34 -23.43 9.84
CA SER A 63 -1.36 -23.30 8.80
C SER A 63 -2.76 -23.03 9.34
N ASN A 64 -3.02 -23.40 10.60
CA ASN A 64 -4.31 -23.15 11.27
C ASN A 64 -4.27 -21.92 12.18
N PHE A 65 -3.20 -21.12 12.15
CA PHE A 65 -3.14 -19.91 12.94
C PHE A 65 -4.17 -18.89 12.44
N ASP A 66 -4.94 -18.35 13.38
CA ASP A 66 -6.00 -17.39 13.11
C ASP A 66 -5.77 -16.17 14.00
N TYR A 67 -5.31 -15.07 13.38
CA TYR A 67 -4.94 -13.88 14.13
C TYR A 67 -6.13 -13.25 14.86
N GLU A 68 -7.32 -13.28 14.23
CA GLU A 68 -8.52 -12.75 14.91
C GLU A 68 -8.78 -13.48 16.22
N LYS A 69 -8.72 -14.81 16.19
CA LYS A 69 -8.90 -15.60 17.41
C LYS A 69 -7.79 -15.33 18.43
N ALA A 70 -6.55 -15.24 17.97
CA ALA A 70 -5.41 -14.95 18.86
C ALA A 70 -5.60 -13.59 19.54
N PHE A 71 -5.89 -12.55 18.75
CA PHE A 71 -6.09 -11.20 19.29
C PHE A 71 -7.27 -11.16 20.27
N ASN A 72 -8.37 -11.84 19.94
CA ASN A 72 -9.57 -11.86 20.79
C ASN A 72 -9.32 -12.63 22.11
N SER A 73 -8.27 -13.43 22.20
CA SER A 73 -7.87 -14.09 23.45
C SER A 73 -6.99 -13.22 24.34
N LEU A 74 -6.61 -12.05 23.86
CA LEU A 74 -5.68 -11.13 24.51
C LEU A 74 -6.33 -10.50 25.74
N ASP A 75 -5.60 -10.41 26.86
CA ASP A 75 -5.98 -9.55 27.97
C ASP A 75 -5.58 -8.11 27.60
N TYR A 76 -6.48 -7.44 26.90
CA TYR A 76 -6.25 -6.14 26.30
C TYR A 76 -5.92 -5.08 27.37
N GLN A 77 -6.64 -5.09 28.50
CA GLN A 77 -6.41 -4.11 29.55
C GLN A 77 -5.06 -4.34 30.25
N ALA A 78 -4.65 -5.60 30.41
CA ALA A 78 -3.32 -5.90 30.96
C ALA A 78 -2.22 -5.41 30.03
N LEU A 79 -2.39 -5.60 28.73
CA LEU A 79 -1.45 -5.10 27.73
C LEU A 79 -1.32 -3.58 27.81
N LYS A 80 -2.45 -2.87 27.85
CA LYS A 80 -2.43 -1.41 27.97
C LYS A 80 -1.74 -0.96 29.25
N LYS A 81 -1.97 -1.65 30.35
CA LYS A 81 -1.32 -1.34 31.63
C LYS A 81 0.19 -1.50 31.52
N ASP A 82 0.66 -2.59 30.90
CA ASP A 82 2.09 -2.81 30.70
C ASP A 82 2.71 -1.71 29.84
N LEU A 83 2.00 -1.27 28.79
CA LEU A 83 2.47 -0.16 27.96
C LEU A 83 2.50 1.15 28.73
N GLN A 84 1.48 1.43 29.55
CA GLN A 84 1.46 2.62 30.41
C GLN A 84 2.63 2.63 31.38
N ASP A 85 2.91 1.49 32.00
CA ASP A 85 4.03 1.36 32.96
C ASP A 85 5.36 1.60 32.24
N LEU A 86 5.50 1.12 31.02
CA LEU A 86 6.73 1.33 30.23
C LEU A 86 7.00 2.80 29.95
N MET A 87 5.96 3.61 29.80
CA MET A 87 6.11 5.02 29.41
C MET A 87 7.08 5.77 30.36
N THR A 88 7.03 5.44 31.65
CA THR A 88 7.86 6.13 32.66
C THR A 88 8.95 5.26 33.22
N ASP A 89 9.22 4.09 32.65
CA ASP A 89 10.28 3.18 33.09
C ASP A 89 11.53 3.41 32.23
N SER A 90 12.20 4.54 32.49
CA SER A 90 13.36 4.98 31.71
C SER A 90 14.52 4.00 31.84
N LYS A 91 15.08 3.55 30.71
CA LYS A 91 16.19 2.59 30.69
C LYS A 91 17.51 3.31 30.49
N ASP A 92 18.53 2.86 31.26
CA ASP A 92 19.86 3.45 31.17
C ASP A 92 20.46 3.35 29.76
N TRP A 93 20.12 2.29 29.05
CA TRP A 93 20.70 2.10 27.73
C TRP A 93 20.05 3.02 26.66
N TRP A 94 18.85 3.57 26.93
CA TRP A 94 18.19 4.59 26.11
C TRP A 94 17.25 5.42 26.97
N PRO A 95 17.77 6.46 27.64
CA PRO A 95 16.97 7.24 28.60
C PRO A 95 15.82 7.99 27.93
N ALA A 96 14.71 8.08 28.66
CA ALA A 96 13.49 8.76 28.18
C ALA A 96 13.62 10.28 28.34
N ASP A 97 13.26 11.04 27.30
CA ASP A 97 13.14 12.49 27.37
C ASP A 97 12.10 12.85 28.45
N TYR A 98 12.44 13.74 29.35
CA TYR A 98 11.54 14.17 30.45
C TYR A 98 11.03 13.00 31.29
N GLY A 99 11.76 11.88 31.27
CA GLY A 99 11.34 10.67 31.98
C GLY A 99 10.15 9.94 31.40
N HIS A 100 9.76 10.24 30.17
CA HIS A 100 8.56 9.67 29.54
C HIS A 100 8.83 9.33 28.05
N TYR A 101 8.61 8.09 27.67
CA TYR A 101 8.87 7.64 26.30
C TYR A 101 7.80 8.06 25.27
N GLY A 102 6.75 8.75 25.71
CA GLY A 102 5.59 9.03 24.85
C GLY A 102 5.95 9.66 23.51
N GLY A 103 6.81 10.68 23.52
CA GLY A 103 7.22 11.34 22.27
C GLY A 103 7.88 10.38 21.29
N LEU A 104 8.76 9.52 21.79
CA LEU A 104 9.45 8.51 20.99
C LEU A 104 8.44 7.51 20.39
N PHE A 105 7.48 7.06 21.20
CA PHE A 105 6.51 6.06 20.74
C PHE A 105 5.46 6.65 19.78
N ILE A 106 5.09 7.93 19.97
CA ILE A 106 4.22 8.63 19.00
C ILE A 106 4.95 8.71 17.66
N ARG A 107 6.24 9.06 17.67
CA ARG A 107 7.04 9.13 16.45
C ARG A 107 7.13 7.75 15.78
N MET A 108 7.30 6.67 16.53
CA MET A 108 7.33 5.31 15.99
C MET A 108 6.02 4.97 15.28
N ALA A 109 4.88 5.24 15.91
CA ALA A 109 3.57 4.97 15.32
C ALA A 109 3.33 5.82 14.07
N TRP A 110 3.68 7.12 14.15
CA TRP A 110 3.56 8.03 13.01
C TRP A 110 4.39 7.53 11.82
N HIS A 111 5.64 7.12 12.07
CA HIS A 111 6.54 6.69 10.99
C HIS A 111 6.17 5.31 10.44
N SER A 112 5.49 4.48 11.24
CA SER A 112 4.87 3.25 10.72
C SER A 112 3.73 3.59 9.78
N ALA A 113 2.87 4.54 10.17
CA ALA A 113 1.65 4.91 9.44
C ALA A 113 1.94 5.82 8.24
N GLY A 114 2.91 6.72 8.37
CA GLY A 114 3.12 7.81 7.41
C GLY A 114 3.69 7.40 6.07
N THR A 115 4.06 6.14 5.91
CA THR A 115 4.51 5.61 4.61
C THR A 115 3.34 5.26 3.70
N TYR A 116 2.11 5.30 4.19
CA TYR A 116 0.92 5.02 3.38
C TYR A 116 0.80 6.01 2.24
N ARG A 117 0.49 5.48 1.05
CA ARG A 117 0.26 6.32 -0.12
C ARG A 117 -1.05 5.91 -0.80
N THR A 118 -1.90 6.90 -1.06
CA THR A 118 -3.25 6.66 -1.59
C THR A 118 -3.25 6.08 -2.99
N GLY A 119 -2.22 6.41 -3.79
CA GLY A 119 -2.20 6.04 -5.20
C GLY A 119 -2.26 4.54 -5.46
N ASP A 120 -1.60 3.73 -4.62
CA ASP A 120 -1.62 2.27 -4.76
C ASP A 120 -1.88 1.55 -3.43
N GLY A 121 -2.15 2.29 -2.36
CA GLY A 121 -2.48 1.71 -1.06
C GLY A 121 -1.30 1.09 -0.31
N ARG A 122 -0.08 1.21 -0.83
CA ARG A 122 1.09 0.61 -0.21
C ARG A 122 1.63 1.47 0.93
N GLY A 123 2.55 0.90 1.68
CA GLY A 123 3.06 1.53 2.89
C GLY A 123 2.07 1.37 4.03
N GLY A 124 2.25 2.17 5.07
CA GLY A 124 1.31 2.21 6.20
C GLY A 124 1.58 1.15 7.26
N THR A 125 0.56 0.93 8.06
CA THR A 125 0.67 0.17 9.31
C THR A 125 0.48 -1.32 9.16
N ARG A 126 -0.22 -1.75 8.12
CA ARG A 126 -0.88 -3.07 8.08
C ARG A 126 0.06 -4.26 8.19
N GLU A 127 1.29 -4.14 7.69
CA GLU A 127 2.20 -5.27 7.60
C GLU A 127 3.37 -5.20 8.59
N GLY A 128 3.46 -4.12 9.36
CA GLY A 128 4.61 -3.90 10.25
C GLY A 128 5.94 -3.80 9.50
N UNK A 129 5.86 -3.27 8.43
CA UNK A 129 6.93 -3.13 7.60
C UNK A 129 7.99 -2.30 8.10
N HIS A 130 7.75 -1.54 9.14
CA HIS A 130 8.76 -0.69 9.83
C HIS A 130 9.92 -1.50 10.41
N ARG A 131 9.74 -2.78 10.64
CA ARG A 131 10.78 -3.67 11.18
C ARG A 131 11.84 -4.03 10.14
N PHE A 132 11.57 -3.85 8.86
CA PHE A 132 12.38 -4.40 7.77
C PHE A 132 13.06 -3.32 6.94
N ALA A 133 14.15 -3.69 6.27
CA ALA A 133 14.73 -2.84 5.24
C ALA A 133 13.68 -2.55 4.15
N PRO A 134 13.69 -1.39 3.52
CA PRO A 134 14.60 -0.27 3.81
C PRO A 134 14.13 0.64 4.95
N GLN A 135 12.89 0.48 5.41
CA GLN A 135 12.28 1.42 6.35
C GLN A 135 13.04 1.49 7.67
N ASN A 136 13.48 0.35 8.19
CA ASN A 136 14.18 0.32 9.48
C ASN A 136 15.52 1.07 9.44
N SER A 137 16.00 1.40 8.25
CA SER A 137 17.31 2.04 8.06
C SER A 137 17.24 3.39 7.35
N TRP A 138 16.05 3.92 7.10
CA TRP A 138 15.93 5.28 6.56
C TRP A 138 16.45 6.30 7.58
N PRO A 139 17.15 7.35 7.14
CA PRO A 139 17.59 8.41 8.07
C PRO A 139 16.45 9.01 8.88
N ASP A 140 15.28 9.11 8.26
CA ASP A 140 14.07 9.65 8.91
C ASP A 140 13.60 8.77 10.07
N ASN A 141 14.03 7.52 10.11
CA ASN A 141 13.67 6.57 11.18
C ASN A 141 14.79 6.39 12.20
N ALA A 142 15.77 7.30 12.21
CA ALA A 142 16.89 7.22 13.12
C ALA A 142 16.41 7.05 14.57
N ASN A 143 17.02 6.12 15.28
CA ASN A 143 16.76 5.80 16.68
C ASN A 143 15.39 5.17 16.98
N LEU A 144 14.57 4.89 15.96
CA LEU A 144 13.33 4.12 16.18
C LEU A 144 13.59 2.62 16.35
N ASP A 145 14.79 2.16 16.01
CA ASP A 145 15.27 0.83 16.39
C ASP A 145 15.21 0.65 17.92
N LYS A 146 15.54 1.71 18.68
CA LYS A 146 15.45 1.68 20.15
C LYS A 146 13.99 1.59 20.60
N ALA A 147 13.10 2.31 19.95
CA ALA A 147 11.67 2.24 20.30
C ALA A 147 11.14 0.80 20.19
N ARG A 148 11.46 0.12 19.08
CA ARG A 148 11.01 -1.27 18.90
C ARG A 148 11.61 -2.20 19.96
N ARG A 149 12.88 -1.99 20.35
CA ARG A 149 13.50 -2.83 21.37
C ARG A 149 12.96 -2.54 22.77
N LEU A 150 12.54 -1.30 23.05
CA LEU A 150 11.91 -0.98 24.33
C LEU A 150 10.60 -1.75 24.53
N ILE A 151 9.85 -1.97 23.46
CA ILE A 151 8.58 -2.69 23.57
C ILE A 151 8.73 -4.21 23.38
N TRP A 152 9.92 -4.71 23.03
CA TRP A 152 10.13 -6.15 22.82
C TRP A 152 9.73 -7.00 24.03
N PRO A 153 10.08 -6.63 25.30
CA PRO A 153 9.65 -7.47 26.44
C PRO A 153 8.12 -7.61 26.54
N ILE A 154 7.37 -6.59 26.13
CA ILE A 154 5.90 -6.65 26.10
C ILE A 154 5.45 -7.57 24.96
N LYS A 155 6.02 -7.40 23.74
CA LYS A 155 5.75 -8.31 22.64
C LYS A 155 6.02 -9.76 23.05
N GLN A 156 7.13 -9.99 23.69
CA GLN A 156 7.54 -11.32 24.18
C GLN A 156 6.49 -11.90 25.16
N LYS A 157 6.00 -11.08 26.06
CA LYS A 157 5.01 -11.49 27.08
C LYS A 157 3.69 -11.91 26.46
N TYR A 158 3.20 -11.15 25.48
CA TYR A 158 1.89 -11.41 24.86
C TYR A 158 1.99 -12.29 23.61
N GLY A 159 3.18 -12.48 23.09
CA GLY A 159 3.46 -13.42 22.01
C GLY A 159 2.66 -13.17 20.75
N ASN A 160 2.13 -14.24 20.19
CA ASN A 160 1.40 -14.17 18.94
C ASN A 160 -0.04 -13.67 19.08
N LYS A 161 -0.46 -13.35 20.29
CA LYS A 161 -1.78 -12.75 20.54
C LYS A 161 -1.87 -11.31 20.02
N ILE A 162 -0.72 -10.64 19.85
CA ILE A 162 -0.67 -9.32 19.22
C ILE A 162 0.49 -9.27 18.23
N SER A 163 0.21 -8.81 17.02
CA SER A 163 1.22 -8.62 15.98
C SER A 163 2.13 -7.44 16.33
N TRP A 164 3.31 -7.39 15.75
CA TRP A 164 4.17 -6.21 15.82
C TRP A 164 3.45 -4.99 15.23
N ALA A 165 2.75 -5.21 14.10
CA ALA A 165 2.03 -4.12 13.43
C ALA A 165 1.01 -3.47 14.38
N ASP A 166 0.19 -4.28 15.04
CA ASP A 166 -0.79 -3.76 16.00
C ASP A 166 -0.11 -3.16 17.23
N LEU A 167 0.94 -3.80 17.75
CA LEU A 167 1.60 -3.34 18.96
C LEU A 167 2.23 -1.96 18.78
N MET A 168 2.88 -1.71 17.63
CA MET A 168 3.52 -0.41 17.38
C MET A 168 2.50 0.72 17.37
N ILE A 169 1.32 0.48 16.80
CA ILE A 169 0.27 1.50 16.72
C ILE A 169 -0.42 1.67 18.09
N LEU A 170 -0.71 0.56 18.78
CA LEU A 170 -1.29 0.64 20.13
C LEU A 170 -0.36 1.39 21.08
N THR A 171 0.94 1.18 20.96
CA THR A 171 1.93 1.87 21.79
C THR A 171 1.86 3.39 21.59
N GLY A 172 1.73 3.82 20.34
CA GLY A 172 1.53 5.26 20.05
C GLY A 172 0.24 5.79 20.64
N ASN A 173 -0.83 5.00 20.57
CA ASN A 173 -2.11 5.39 21.17
C ASN A 173 -2.01 5.51 22.71
N VAL A 174 -1.44 4.53 23.35
CA VAL A 174 -1.25 4.55 24.81
C VAL A 174 -0.34 5.72 25.20
N ALA A 175 0.63 6.05 24.42
CA ALA A 175 1.46 7.23 24.65
C ALA A 175 0.63 8.52 24.67
N UNK A 176 -0.23 8.69 23.63
CA UNK A 176 -1.04 9.68 23.57
C UNK A 176 -1.87 9.79 24.71
N GLU A 177 -2.46 8.68 25.28
CA GLU A 177 -3.39 8.65 26.44
C GLU A 177 -2.68 8.87 27.76
N SER A 178 -1.50 8.30 27.89
CA SER A 178 -0.66 8.46 29.09
C SER A 178 -0.31 9.93 29.35
N MET A 179 -0.26 10.74 28.30
CA MET A 179 0.06 12.16 28.42
C MET A 179 -1.19 13.04 28.45
N GLY A 180 -2.36 12.42 28.65
CA GLY A 180 -3.61 13.16 28.89
C GLY A 180 -4.45 13.44 27.66
N PHE A 181 -4.09 12.90 26.49
CA PHE A 181 -4.89 13.11 25.28
C PHE A 181 -5.90 11.99 25.11
N GLU A 182 -7.14 12.34 24.78
CA GLU A 182 -8.22 11.38 24.54
C GLU A 182 -8.24 11.02 23.04
N THR A 183 -7.85 9.78 22.72
CA THR A 183 -7.83 9.30 21.33
C THR A 183 -9.23 8.87 20.84
N UNK A 184 -9.35 8.59 19.56
CA UNK A 184 -10.49 8.18 19.00
C UNK A 184 -10.77 6.83 19.26
N GLY A 185 -9.73 6.13 19.60
CA GLY A 185 -9.76 4.72 19.89
C GLY A 185 -8.67 3.97 19.15
N PHE A 186 -8.75 2.63 19.18
CA PHE A 186 -7.78 1.77 18.52
C PHE A 186 -8.47 0.50 18.05
N ALA A 187 -8.19 0.10 16.80
CA ALA A 187 -8.59 -1.20 16.30
C ALA A 187 -7.38 -2.03 15.95
N GLY A 188 -7.36 -3.29 16.38
CA GLY A 188 -6.41 -4.29 15.94
C GLY A 188 -6.87 -4.94 14.65
N GLY A 189 -6.08 -5.85 14.13
CA GLY A 189 -6.39 -6.60 12.91
C GLY A 189 -5.29 -6.56 11.86
N ARG A 190 -4.15 -5.96 12.19
CA ARG A 190 -2.99 -5.91 11.29
C ARG A 190 -2.18 -7.18 11.51
N GLU A 191 -2.10 -8.02 10.50
CA GLU A 191 -1.30 -9.24 10.58
C GLU A 191 0.13 -8.97 10.14
N ASP A 192 1.09 -9.52 10.87
CA ASP A 192 2.50 -9.37 10.53
C ASP A 192 2.85 -10.10 9.23
N VAL A 193 3.77 -9.52 8.49
CA VAL A 193 4.48 -10.21 7.39
C VAL A 193 5.89 -10.54 7.84
N TRP A 194 6.57 -11.39 7.05
CA TRP A 194 7.84 -11.99 7.45
C TRP A 194 8.97 -11.66 6.48
N GLU A 195 8.75 -10.63 5.61
CA GLU A 195 9.75 -10.20 4.63
C GLU A 195 9.54 -8.72 4.30
N PRO A 196 10.56 -8.07 3.75
CA PRO A 196 10.45 -6.66 3.35
C PRO A 196 9.39 -6.43 2.28
N ALA A 197 8.95 -5.18 2.14
CA ALA A 197 7.94 -4.78 1.16
C ALA A 197 8.56 -4.68 -0.25
N GLY A 198 8.87 -5.82 -0.84
CA GLY A 198 9.45 -5.92 -2.19
C GLY A 198 8.53 -5.38 -3.29
N ASN A 199 7.26 -5.28 -2.99
CA ASN A 199 6.25 -4.71 -3.92
C ASN A 199 6.03 -3.21 -3.75
N UNK A 200 6.59 -2.58 -3.02
CA UNK A 200 6.45 -1.35 -2.87
C UNK A 200 7.37 -0.79 -3.70
N TYR A 201 7.27 -0.27 -4.63
CA TYR A 201 8.14 0.47 -5.53
C TYR A 201 8.63 1.74 -4.84
N TRP A 202 9.77 1.62 -4.21
CA TRP A 202 10.32 2.74 -3.42
C TRP A 202 11.09 3.74 -4.29
N GLY A 203 11.50 3.33 -5.49
CA GLY A 203 12.34 4.13 -6.37
C GLY A 203 13.82 4.04 -5.99
N MET A 204 14.62 4.92 -6.57
CA MET A 204 16.06 4.93 -6.32
C MET A 204 16.36 5.68 -5.02
N GLU A 205 17.08 5.02 -4.13
CA GLU A 205 17.38 5.53 -2.79
C GLU A 205 18.01 6.93 -2.83
N GLU A 206 18.95 7.13 -3.72
CA GLU A 206 19.64 8.44 -3.88
C GLU A 206 18.69 9.58 -4.23
N LYS A 207 17.52 9.27 -4.81
CA LYS A 207 16.50 10.27 -5.11
C LYS A 207 15.60 10.56 -3.93
N TRP A 208 15.14 9.51 -3.24
CA TRP A 208 14.20 9.76 -2.17
C TRP A 208 14.86 10.15 -0.84
N LEU A 209 16.14 9.97 -0.69
CA LEU A 209 16.90 10.55 0.45
C LEU A 209 17.22 12.01 0.25
N UNK A 210 16.95 12.54 -0.94
CA UNK A 210 17.23 13.86 -1.24
C UNK A 210 16.00 14.54 -1.74
N ASP A 211 16.26 15.71 -1.95
CA ASP A 211 15.20 16.49 -2.57
C ASP A 211 14.94 16.10 -4.03
N GLY A 212 15.77 15.28 -4.63
CA GLY A 212 15.60 14.80 -6.01
C GLY A 212 14.31 14.02 -6.26
N ARG A 213 13.61 13.61 -5.21
CA ARG A 213 12.31 12.93 -5.35
C ARG A 213 11.18 13.85 -5.84
N TYR A 214 11.35 15.16 -5.68
CA TYR A 214 10.36 16.15 -6.14
C TYR A 214 10.69 16.60 -7.57
N SER A 215 9.65 16.87 -8.32
CA SER A 215 9.77 17.57 -9.62
C SER A 215 10.01 19.07 -9.39
N UNK A 216 10.15 19.52 -10.30
CA UNK A 216 10.29 20.87 -10.32
C UNK A 216 9.19 21.63 -9.75
N ASN A 217 8.07 21.15 -9.99
CA ASN A 217 6.89 21.77 -9.37
C ASN A 217 6.65 21.24 -7.97
N ARG A 218 7.59 20.55 -7.39
CA ARG A 218 7.50 19.95 -6.04
C ARG A 218 6.37 18.93 -5.95
N GLU A 219 6.25 18.09 -6.99
CA GLU A 219 5.31 16.98 -6.99
C GLU A 219 6.04 15.64 -7.00
N UNK A 220 5.60 14.69 -6.43
CA UNK A 220 6.12 13.40 -6.40
C UNK A 220 5.80 12.74 -7.69
N UNK A 221 6.47 11.99 -8.16
CA UNK A 221 6.29 11.31 -9.37
C UNK A 221 5.06 10.49 -9.37
N LYS A 222 4.57 10.14 -10.57
CA LYS A 222 3.39 9.33 -10.82
C LYS A 222 3.65 8.43 -12.01
N PRO A 223 3.01 7.25 -12.12
CA PRO A 223 2.37 6.48 -11.06
C PRO A 223 3.40 5.64 -10.30
N LEU A 224 3.04 4.99 -9.28
CA LEU A 224 3.91 4.06 -8.56
C LEU A 224 5.25 4.69 -8.18
N ALA A 225 5.29 6.00 -8.15
CA ALA A 225 6.50 6.69 -7.76
C ALA A 225 6.76 6.38 -6.32
N ALA A 226 7.90 5.85 -6.09
CA ALA A 226 8.29 5.50 -4.77
C ALA A 226 8.64 6.76 -4.04
N VAL A 227 7.70 7.23 -3.36
CA VAL A 227 7.92 8.31 -2.45
C VAL A 227 7.61 7.89 -1.02
N UNK A 228 7.90 6.84 -0.92
CA UNK A 228 7.71 6.23 0.22
C UNK A 228 8.23 6.90 1.39
N MET A 229 9.47 7.13 1.32
CA MET A 229 10.06 7.89 2.42
C MET A 229 9.49 9.30 2.46
N GLY A 230 9.20 9.84 1.32
CA GLY A 230 8.63 11.18 1.23
C GLY A 230 7.26 11.32 1.88
N LEU A 231 6.58 10.23 2.13
CA LEU A 231 5.28 10.29 2.79
C LEU A 231 5.40 10.64 4.29
N ILE A 232 6.56 10.36 4.91
CA ILE A 232 6.79 10.72 6.30
C ILE A 232 7.81 11.85 6.42
N TYR A 233 8.53 12.14 5.34
CA TYR A 233 9.64 13.10 5.38
C TYR A 233 9.28 14.36 4.60
N VAL A 234 9.28 15.47 5.30
CA VAL A 234 9.34 16.81 4.72
C VAL A 234 10.53 17.47 5.40
N ASN A 235 11.44 18.03 4.61
CA ASN A 235 12.66 18.62 5.19
C ASN A 235 12.25 19.70 6.21
N PRO A 236 12.50 19.49 7.49
CA PRO A 236 12.05 20.45 8.51
C PRO A 236 12.75 21.79 8.43
N GLU A 237 13.86 21.87 7.68
CA GLU A 237 14.57 23.11 7.42
C GLU A 237 13.99 23.87 6.22
N GLY A 238 13.05 23.27 5.49
CA GLY A 238 12.51 23.80 4.23
C GLY A 238 13.11 23.10 3.01
N PRO A 239 12.49 23.34 1.85
CA PRO A 239 13.02 22.71 0.62
C PRO A 239 14.49 23.07 0.38
N UNK A 240 15.22 21.97 0.22
CA UNK A 240 16.49 22.12 0.02
C UNK A 240 17.26 22.64 1.06
N GLY A 241 16.69 22.62 2.29
CA GLY A 241 17.31 23.23 3.45
C GLY A 241 17.17 24.74 3.52
N ASN A 242 16.39 25.31 2.63
CA ASN A 242 16.14 26.74 2.62
C ASN A 242 15.05 27.07 3.62
N PRO A 243 15.30 27.94 4.63
CA PRO A 243 14.33 28.16 5.71
C PRO A 243 13.20 29.13 5.31
N ASP A 244 12.36 28.71 4.37
CA ASP A 244 11.25 29.46 3.82
C ASP A 244 9.94 28.73 4.16
N PRO A 245 9.17 29.18 5.14
CA PRO A 245 7.90 28.57 5.50
C PRO A 245 6.85 28.52 4.39
N UNK A 246 6.81 29.28 3.69
CA UNK A 246 5.89 29.33 2.65
C UNK A 246 6.14 28.30 1.65
N ALA A 247 7.44 28.18 1.27
CA ALA A 247 7.87 27.12 0.35
C ALA A 247 7.72 25.73 0.99
N ALA A 248 8.03 25.58 2.26
CA ALA A 248 7.88 24.31 2.96
C ALA A 248 6.42 23.84 2.99
N ALA A 249 5.46 24.77 3.03
CA ALA A 249 4.04 24.42 3.05
C ALA A 249 3.63 23.62 1.80
N LYS A 250 4.26 23.90 0.66
CA LYS A 250 3.96 23.18 -0.58
C LYS A 250 4.37 21.70 -0.47
N ASP A 251 5.57 21.44 0.07
CA ASP A 251 6.05 20.08 0.30
C ASP A 251 5.16 19.35 1.32
N ILE A 252 4.75 20.04 2.38
CA ILE A 252 3.86 19.48 3.39
C ILE A 252 2.54 19.05 2.75
N ARG A 253 1.94 19.95 1.95
CA ARG A 253 0.64 19.67 1.30
C ARG A 253 0.75 18.50 0.32
N GLU A 254 1.83 18.45 -0.45
CA GLU A 254 2.07 17.35 -1.39
C GLU A 254 2.24 16.02 -0.63
N THR A 255 2.99 16.00 0.42
CA THR A 255 3.23 14.82 1.24
C THR A 255 1.98 14.36 1.99
N UNK A 256 1.37 15.20 2.66
CA UNK A 256 0.28 14.91 3.38
C UNK A 256 -0.82 14.50 2.60
N GLY A 257 -1.00 15.11 1.36
CA GLY A 257 -2.02 14.70 0.40
C GLY A 257 -1.84 13.27 -0.09
N ARG A 258 -0.60 12.85 -0.32
CA ARG A 258 -0.30 11.47 -0.70
C ARG A 258 -0.68 10.45 0.36
N MET A 259 -0.71 10.89 1.62
CA MET A 259 -1.17 10.07 2.74
C MET A 259 -2.69 10.08 2.89
N GLY A 260 -3.37 10.86 2.07
CA GLY A 260 -4.83 10.98 2.14
C GLY A 260 -5.34 12.02 3.13
N MET A 261 -4.49 12.97 3.52
CA MET A 261 -4.84 14.00 4.51
C MET A 261 -5.16 15.32 3.83
N ASN A 262 -6.27 15.93 4.20
CA ASN A 262 -6.60 17.28 3.75
C ASN A 262 -5.86 18.32 4.63
N ASP A 263 -6.06 19.61 4.33
CA ASP A 263 -5.35 20.67 5.04
C ASP A 263 -5.67 20.70 6.54
N GLU A 264 -6.94 20.50 6.93
CA GLU A 264 -7.30 20.48 8.35
C GLU A 264 -6.63 19.31 9.09
N GLU A 265 -6.68 18.14 8.49
CA GLU A 265 -6.02 16.94 9.05
C GLU A 265 -4.51 17.13 9.15
N THR A 266 -3.91 17.76 8.13
CA THR A 266 -2.46 18.02 8.10
C THR A 266 -2.05 18.96 9.24
N VAL A 267 -2.76 20.08 9.40
CA VAL A 267 -2.48 21.03 10.49
C VAL A 267 -2.64 20.34 11.86
N ALA A 268 -3.75 19.58 12.02
CA ALA A 268 -4.03 18.90 13.27
C ALA A 268 -2.92 17.90 13.63
N LEU A 269 -2.47 17.12 12.62
CA LEU A 269 -1.43 16.10 12.85
C LEU A 269 -0.09 16.73 13.24
N ILE A 270 0.32 17.78 12.53
CA ILE A 270 1.60 18.44 12.81
C ILE A 270 1.55 19.08 14.21
N ALA A 271 0.54 19.89 14.46
CA ALA A 271 0.43 20.60 15.74
C ALA A 271 0.23 19.64 16.92
N GLY A 272 -0.58 18.60 16.71
CA GLY A 272 -0.83 17.60 17.75
C GLY A 272 0.42 16.80 18.10
N GLY A 273 1.13 16.35 17.07
CA GLY A 273 2.39 15.63 17.28
C GLY A 273 3.44 16.47 17.97
N HIS A 274 3.58 17.73 17.52
CA HIS A 274 4.60 18.64 18.05
C HIS A 274 4.24 19.24 19.42
N THR A 275 3.01 19.06 19.89
CA THR A 275 2.65 19.42 21.26
C THR A 275 3.47 18.60 22.27
N LEU A 276 3.91 17.40 21.87
CA LEU A 276 4.53 16.42 22.76
C LEU A 276 5.96 16.09 22.29
N GLY A 277 6.87 15.92 23.25
CA GLY A 277 8.24 15.51 22.97
C GLY A 277 9.14 16.63 22.49
N LYS A 278 10.23 16.23 21.85
CA LYS A 278 11.24 17.14 21.31
C LYS A 278 12.02 16.47 20.19
N THR A 279 12.74 17.27 19.40
CA THR A 279 13.73 16.76 18.44
C THR A 279 15.11 16.68 19.10
N HIS A 280 16.07 16.02 18.42
CA HIS A 280 17.42 15.78 18.97
C HIS A 280 18.49 16.16 17.94
N GLY A 281 19.33 17.09 18.34
CA GLY A 281 20.44 17.56 17.52
C GLY A 281 21.54 18.11 18.40
N ALA A 282 21.95 17.33 19.42
CA ALA A 282 22.88 17.76 20.46
C ALA A 282 24.29 18.06 19.92
N GLY A 283 24.64 17.50 18.77
CA GLY A 283 25.97 17.70 18.16
C GLY A 283 25.94 17.36 16.67
N ASP A 284 27.09 17.46 16.04
CA ASP A 284 27.23 17.27 14.59
C ASP A 284 26.90 15.85 14.16
N ALA A 285 26.21 15.71 13.03
CA ALA A 285 25.78 14.41 12.50
C ALA A 285 26.95 13.47 12.18
N SER A 286 28.17 13.99 11.98
CA SER A 286 29.35 13.15 11.74
C SER A 286 29.69 12.22 12.89
N HIS A 287 29.13 12.47 14.08
CA HIS A 287 29.30 11.59 15.23
C HIS A 287 28.43 10.34 15.16
N VAL A 288 27.42 10.32 14.27
CA VAL A 288 26.41 9.24 14.22
C VAL A 288 26.89 8.14 13.29
N GLY A 289 26.91 6.91 13.77
CA GLY A 289 27.29 5.75 12.99
C GLY A 289 26.22 5.31 12.01
N VAL A 290 26.47 4.17 11.37
CA VAL A 290 25.63 3.65 10.28
C VAL A 290 24.27 3.17 10.78
N GLU A 291 23.34 3.08 9.87
CA GLU A 291 21.97 2.58 10.09
C GLU A 291 21.97 1.08 10.46
N PRO A 292 20.85 0.56 10.99
CA PRO A 292 20.80 -0.84 11.46
C PRO A 292 21.23 -1.89 10.45
N GLU A 293 20.84 -1.75 9.17
CA GLU A 293 21.17 -2.77 8.16
C GLU A 293 22.66 -2.77 7.79
N ALA A 294 23.36 -1.67 8.02
CA ALA A 294 24.80 -1.57 7.75
C ALA A 294 25.64 -1.76 9.01
N ALA A 295 25.00 -1.83 10.17
CA ALA A 295 25.72 -1.94 11.45
C ALA A 295 26.33 -3.34 11.61
N ALA A 296 27.39 -3.41 12.42
CA ALA A 296 28.09 -4.67 12.71
C ALA A 296 27.14 -5.67 13.39
N ILE A 297 27.42 -6.94 13.15
CA ILE A 297 26.54 -8.02 13.60
C ILE A 297 26.37 -8.03 15.13
N GLU A 298 27.38 -7.63 15.87
CA GLU A 298 27.34 -7.57 17.34
C GLU A 298 26.44 -6.46 17.87
N GLU A 299 26.02 -5.52 17.02
CA GLU A 299 25.04 -4.50 17.41
C GLU A 299 23.62 -5.03 17.47
N GLN A 300 23.39 -6.21 16.91
CA GLN A 300 22.13 -6.98 17.05
C GLN A 300 20.88 -6.19 16.63
N GLY A 301 21.00 -5.48 15.49
CA GLY A 301 19.89 -4.72 14.93
C GLY A 301 19.79 -3.29 15.38
N PHE A 302 20.70 -2.83 16.22
CA PHE A 302 20.80 -1.41 16.55
C PHE A 302 21.70 -0.70 15.55
N GLY A 303 21.30 0.51 15.18
CA GLY A 303 22.10 1.38 14.32
C GLY A 303 22.30 2.74 14.97
N TRP A 304 22.88 3.65 14.19
CA TRP A 304 23.06 5.06 14.55
C TRP A 304 23.81 5.24 15.88
N LYS A 305 24.75 4.37 16.16
CA LYS A 305 25.58 4.46 17.37
C LYS A 305 26.38 5.75 17.32
N SER A 306 26.17 6.63 18.31
CA SER A 306 26.80 7.93 18.33
C SER A 306 28.00 7.92 19.27
N ASN A 307 29.09 8.56 18.84
CA ASN A 307 30.26 8.77 19.71
C ASN A 307 30.28 10.19 20.29
N TYR A 308 29.19 10.95 20.16
CA TYR A 308 29.09 12.27 20.79
C TYR A 308 28.79 12.13 22.25
N LYS A 309 29.77 12.43 23.09
CA LYS A 309 29.67 12.31 24.55
C LYS A 309 29.09 10.93 24.93
N SER A 310 27.92 10.91 25.60
CA SER A 310 27.28 9.64 26.01
C SER A 310 26.60 8.93 24.83
N GLY A 311 26.32 9.62 23.75
CA GLY A 311 25.64 9.08 22.58
C GLY A 311 24.12 8.86 22.72
N LYS A 312 23.56 9.28 23.85
CA LYS A 312 22.14 9.04 24.16
C LYS A 312 21.66 10.11 25.15
N GLY A 313 20.40 10.10 25.48
CA GLY A 313 19.82 11.05 26.41
C GLY A 313 20.03 12.49 25.95
N ALA A 314 20.61 13.31 26.81
CA ALA A 314 20.90 14.72 26.52
C ALA A 314 21.87 14.90 25.35
N ASP A 315 22.62 13.86 25.00
CA ASP A 315 23.64 13.90 23.95
C ASP A 315 23.13 13.23 22.66
N ALA A 316 21.84 12.89 22.57
CA ALA A 316 21.27 12.18 21.40
C ALA A 316 21.28 13.06 20.17
N ILE A 317 21.57 12.46 19.02
CA ILE A 317 21.49 13.08 17.71
C ILE A 317 20.58 12.20 16.86
N THR A 318 19.47 12.78 16.36
CA THR A 318 18.52 12.07 15.49
C THR A 318 18.34 12.85 14.21
N SER A 319 17.56 13.93 14.23
CA SER A 319 17.29 14.75 13.04
C SER A 319 18.31 15.88 12.83
N GLY A 320 19.10 16.17 13.84
CA GLY A 320 20.01 17.33 13.82
C GLY A 320 19.33 18.62 14.26
N LEU A 321 18.03 18.60 14.50
CA LEU A 321 17.30 19.75 15.03
C LEU A 321 17.18 19.58 16.54
N GLU A 322 17.12 20.68 17.27
CA GLU A 322 17.05 20.68 18.73
C GLU A 322 15.92 21.60 19.12
N VAL A 323 14.69 21.10 19.00
CA VAL A 323 13.47 21.92 19.12
C VAL A 323 12.57 21.35 20.24
N ILE A 324 12.12 22.26 21.09
CA ILE A 324 11.08 22.01 22.11
C ILE A 324 9.96 23.01 21.84
N TRP A 325 8.76 22.50 21.57
CA TRP A 325 7.66 23.36 21.08
C TRP A 325 6.78 23.93 22.17
N THR A 326 6.62 23.20 23.28
CA THR A 326 5.63 23.59 24.31
C THR A 326 6.24 23.53 25.69
N SER A 327 5.55 24.13 26.66
CA SER A 327 6.00 24.21 28.03
C SER A 327 5.82 22.92 28.83
N THR A 328 4.98 21.99 28.34
CA THR A 328 4.76 20.70 29.00
C THR A 328 4.84 19.57 27.97
N PRO A 329 6.05 19.18 27.56
CA PRO A 329 6.24 18.24 26.46
C PRO A 329 5.74 16.81 26.71
N THR A 330 5.41 16.46 27.94
CA THR A 330 4.87 15.12 28.26
C THR A 330 3.44 15.18 28.78
N LYS A 331 2.76 16.31 28.55
CA LYS A 331 1.37 16.49 28.95
C LYS A 331 0.61 17.23 27.87
N TRP A 332 -0.51 16.66 27.42
CA TRP A 332 -1.35 17.31 26.39
C TRP A 332 -1.73 18.71 26.84
N ASN A 333 -1.62 19.68 25.95
CA ASN A 333 -1.88 21.09 26.26
C ASN A 333 -2.22 21.83 24.96
N HIS A 334 -2.57 23.10 25.08
CA HIS A 334 -2.96 23.93 23.93
C HIS A 334 -1.95 25.06 23.68
N THR A 335 -0.69 24.89 24.13
CA THR A 335 0.29 25.97 24.01
C THR A 335 1.01 25.99 22.67
N TYR A 336 0.87 24.94 21.81
CA TYR A 336 1.56 24.94 20.51
C TYR A 336 1.16 26.15 19.67
N PHE A 337 -0.15 26.37 19.45
CA PHE A 337 -0.62 27.49 18.65
C PHE A 337 -0.40 28.82 19.35
N LYS A 338 -0.47 28.82 20.67
CA LYS A 338 -0.15 30.02 21.45
C LYS A 338 1.30 30.45 21.19
N MET A 339 2.24 29.52 21.27
CA MET A 339 3.65 29.82 20.97
C MET A 339 3.79 30.26 19.50
N LEU A 340 3.17 29.54 18.59
CA LEU A 340 3.30 29.82 17.17
C LEU A 340 2.88 31.25 16.82
N PHE A 341 1.75 31.71 17.35
CA PHE A 341 1.17 33.01 17.01
C PHE A 341 1.58 34.15 17.93
N ASP A 342 1.81 33.95 19.23
CA ASP A 342 2.10 35.00 20.19
C ASP A 342 3.56 35.43 20.16
N UNK A 343 4.38 34.58 19.65
CA UNK A 343 5.73 34.88 19.59
C UNK A 343 6.12 35.29 18.21
N GLU A 344 7.14 36.14 18.21
CA GLU A 344 7.82 36.40 16.93
C GLU A 344 9.04 35.51 16.83
N TRP A 345 9.43 35.14 15.61
CA TRP A 345 10.43 34.09 15.39
C TRP A 345 11.62 34.62 14.61
N GLU A 346 12.85 34.28 15.04
CA GLU A 346 14.05 34.59 14.29
C GLU A 346 14.85 33.32 14.01
N LEU A 347 15.49 33.31 12.85
CA LEU A 347 16.24 32.14 12.36
C LEU A 347 17.49 31.94 13.22
N THR A 348 17.78 30.69 13.56
CA THR A 348 18.97 30.32 14.33
C THR A 348 19.47 28.95 13.86
N LYS A 349 20.49 28.43 14.53
CA LYS A 349 21.06 27.12 14.26
C LYS A 349 20.96 26.25 15.50
N SER A 350 20.69 24.97 15.26
CA SER A 350 20.81 23.95 16.32
C SER A 350 22.27 23.72 16.68
N PRO A 351 22.58 23.04 17.79
CA PRO A 351 23.97 22.66 18.06
C PRO A 351 24.57 21.78 16.95
N ALA A 352 23.74 21.05 16.20
CA ALA A 352 24.17 20.24 15.03
C ALA A 352 24.36 21.08 13.77
N GLY A 353 23.97 22.34 13.78
CA GLY A 353 24.12 23.25 12.62
C GLY A 353 22.90 23.37 11.73
N ALA A 354 21.80 22.70 12.07
CA ALA A 354 20.58 22.76 11.26
C ALA A 354 19.82 24.07 11.48
N ASN A 355 19.10 24.54 10.46
CA ASN A 355 18.26 25.73 10.54
C ASN A 355 17.03 25.46 11.38
N GLN A 356 16.79 26.34 12.37
CA GLN A 356 15.56 26.29 13.18
C GLN A 356 15.25 27.72 13.64
N TRP A 357 14.16 27.89 14.35
CA TRP A 357 13.68 29.21 14.73
C TRP A 357 13.56 29.31 16.24
N VAL A 358 13.90 30.47 16.79
CA VAL A 358 13.85 30.74 18.22
C VAL A 358 12.96 31.95 18.46
N ALA A 359 12.21 31.95 19.57
CA ALA A 359 11.32 33.04 19.91
C ALA A 359 12.15 34.29 20.20
N LYS A 360 11.77 35.41 19.58
CA LYS A 360 12.43 36.70 19.73
C LYS A 360 11.95 37.39 21.02
N ASP A 361 12.90 37.98 21.72
CA ASP A 361 12.63 38.80 22.91
C ASP A 361 11.82 38.05 23.98
N MET A 362 12.15 36.76 24.16
CA MET A 362 11.46 35.90 25.12
C MET A 362 12.45 35.15 25.98
N GLY A 363 12.07 34.93 27.22
CA GLY A 363 12.91 34.18 28.18
C GLY A 363 12.84 32.68 27.99
N ALA A 364 13.75 31.97 28.65
CA ALA A 364 13.78 30.52 28.62
C ALA A 364 12.68 29.94 29.52
N ILE A 365 11.70 29.26 28.92
CA ILE A 365 10.54 28.72 29.63
C ILE A 365 10.26 27.24 29.34
N UNK A 366 10.83 26.53 28.30
CA UNK A 366 10.62 25.29 27.93
C UNK A 366 11.54 24.50 28.72
N PRO A 367 11.12 23.43 29.35
CA PRO A 367 11.99 22.64 30.23
C PRO A 367 13.02 21.83 29.45
N ASP A 368 14.17 21.62 30.07
CA ASP A 368 15.18 20.69 29.54
C ASP A 368 14.72 19.25 29.82
N ALA A 369 15.07 18.34 28.90
CA ALA A 369 14.61 16.95 28.99
C ALA A 369 15.30 16.15 30.10
N PHE A 370 16.53 16.58 30.54
CA PHE A 370 17.34 15.81 31.45
C PHE A 370 17.89 16.60 32.64
N ASP A 371 17.73 17.93 32.65
CA ASP A 371 18.24 18.80 33.73
C ASP A 371 17.12 19.73 34.19
N GLU A 372 16.53 19.44 35.32
CA GLU A 372 15.40 20.19 35.86
C GLU A 372 15.76 21.65 36.25
N ASN A 373 17.05 21.98 36.26
CA ASN A 373 17.50 23.35 36.53
C ASN A 373 17.77 24.17 35.26
N LYS A 374 17.46 23.59 34.10
CA LYS A 374 17.75 24.25 32.83
C LYS A 374 16.46 24.49 32.00
N UNK A 375 16.06 25.51 31.29
CA UNK A 375 14.97 25.90 30.49
C UNK A 375 15.50 26.32 29.17
N HIS A 376 14.82 26.39 28.37
CA HIS A 376 15.16 26.78 26.98
C HIS A 376 14.19 27.83 26.48
N ILE A 377 14.63 28.68 25.57
CA ILE A 377 13.76 29.62 24.86
C ILE A 377 12.91 28.78 23.88
N PRO A 378 11.62 29.06 23.70
CA PRO A 378 10.78 28.32 22.73
C PRO A 378 11.37 28.30 21.34
N THR A 379 11.23 27.16 20.65
CA THR A 379 11.77 26.93 19.33
C THR A 379 10.70 26.36 18.39
N MET A 380 10.91 26.55 17.08
CA MET A 380 10.03 26.02 16.04
C MET A 380 10.86 25.58 14.85
N LEU A 381 10.32 24.65 14.06
CA LEU A 381 10.86 24.26 12.75
C LEU A 381 10.36 25.21 11.68
N THR A 382 11.04 25.27 10.53
CA THR A 382 10.53 25.97 9.37
C THR A 382 9.15 25.44 8.98
N THR A 383 8.99 24.12 9.05
CA THR A 383 7.69 23.49 8.73
C THR A 383 6.59 23.81 9.74
N ASP A 384 6.93 24.12 11.00
CA ASP A 384 5.94 24.64 11.96
C ASP A 384 5.45 26.02 11.53
N LEU A 385 6.38 26.90 11.13
CA LEU A 385 6.02 28.25 10.69
C LEU A 385 5.15 28.24 9.44
N SER A 386 5.21 27.16 8.65
CA SER A 386 4.28 26.97 7.52
C SER A 386 2.82 27.04 7.98
N LEU A 387 2.53 26.55 9.18
CA LEU A 387 1.15 26.55 9.71
C LEU A 387 0.67 27.97 10.05
N ARG A 388 1.59 28.93 10.22
CA ARG A 388 1.29 30.34 10.45
C ARG A 388 1.27 31.15 9.15
N PHE A 389 2.19 30.84 8.21
CA PHE A 389 2.42 31.72 7.07
C PHE A 389 1.77 31.27 5.76
N ASP A 390 1.43 29.98 5.59
CA ASP A 390 0.62 29.56 4.44
C ASP A 390 -0.83 30.00 4.66
N PRO A 391 -1.45 30.73 3.72
CA PRO A 391 -2.79 31.29 3.99
C PRO A 391 -3.85 30.27 4.34
N ALA A 392 -3.88 29.11 3.68
CA ALA A 392 -4.87 28.07 3.97
C ALA A 392 -4.62 27.43 5.35
N TYR A 393 -3.37 27.14 5.66
CA TYR A 393 -3.00 26.58 6.95
C TYR A 393 -3.22 27.59 8.09
N GLU A 394 -2.93 28.86 7.84
CA GLU A 394 -3.07 29.92 8.86
C GLU A 394 -4.52 30.03 9.32
N LYS A 395 -5.46 29.99 8.39
CA LYS A 395 -6.89 30.05 8.71
C LYS A 395 -7.29 28.90 9.65
N ILE A 396 -6.84 27.68 9.35
CA ILE A 396 -7.12 26.50 10.17
C ILE A 396 -6.44 26.64 11.55
N SER A 397 -5.16 27.02 11.54
CA SER A 397 -4.38 27.18 12.77
C SER A 397 -4.99 28.23 13.71
N ARG A 398 -5.47 29.36 13.14
CA ARG A 398 -6.16 30.39 13.92
C ARG A 398 -7.44 29.85 14.57
N ASN A 399 -8.22 29.08 13.80
CA ASN A 399 -9.42 28.46 14.34
C ASN A 399 -9.08 27.54 15.52
N PHE A 400 -8.02 26.73 15.39
CA PHE A 400 -7.60 25.83 16.46
C PHE A 400 -7.07 26.60 17.68
N TYR A 401 -6.38 27.71 17.43
CA TYR A 401 -5.91 28.59 18.51
C TYR A 401 -7.11 29.15 19.31
N GLU A 402 -8.11 29.65 18.59
CA GLU A 402 -9.27 30.26 19.21
C GLU A 402 -10.24 29.24 19.81
N ASN A 403 -10.24 28.01 19.29
CA ASN A 403 -11.19 26.96 19.67
C ASN A 403 -10.44 25.67 19.97
N PRO A 404 -9.75 25.58 21.14
CA PRO A 404 -8.90 24.42 21.45
C PRO A 404 -9.64 23.08 21.44
N LYS A 405 -10.93 23.04 21.75
CA LYS A 405 -11.71 21.80 21.70
C LYS A 405 -11.87 21.29 20.26
N GLU A 406 -11.93 22.19 19.28
CA GLU A 406 -11.94 21.76 17.88
C GLU A 406 -10.61 21.15 17.48
N PHE A 407 -9.50 21.70 17.99
CA PHE A 407 -8.17 21.10 17.78
C PHE A 407 -8.09 19.70 18.39
N ASP A 408 -8.55 19.53 19.64
CA ASP A 408 -8.57 18.22 20.29
C ASP A 408 -9.30 17.20 19.41
N LYS A 409 -10.49 17.56 18.94
CA LYS A 409 -11.31 16.70 18.10
C LYS A 409 -10.62 16.41 16.75
N ALA A 410 -10.09 17.44 16.12
CA ALA A 410 -9.44 17.30 14.81
C ALA A 410 -8.22 16.41 14.89
N PHE A 411 -7.39 16.56 15.94
CA PHE A 411 -6.21 15.71 16.09
C PHE A 411 -6.62 14.25 16.39
N ALA A 412 -7.63 14.05 17.25
CA ALA A 412 -8.11 12.70 17.55
C ALA A 412 -8.55 11.97 16.28
N HIS A 413 -9.34 12.65 15.42
CA HIS A 413 -9.83 12.05 14.18
C HIS A 413 -8.70 11.86 13.16
N ALA A 414 -7.81 12.84 13.01
CA ALA A 414 -6.71 12.75 12.06
C ALA A 414 -5.71 11.66 12.46
N TRP A 415 -5.41 11.54 13.75
CA TRP A 415 -4.54 10.48 14.27
C TRP A 415 -5.16 9.11 14.05
N PHE A 416 -6.44 8.96 14.31
CA PHE A 416 -7.14 7.70 14.04
C PHE A 416 -7.07 7.35 12.55
N LYS A 417 -7.36 8.30 11.68
CA LYS A 417 -7.26 8.09 10.23
C LYS A 417 -5.83 7.67 9.80
N UNK A 418 -4.86 8.37 10.26
CA UNK A 418 -3.59 8.12 9.98
C UNK A 418 -3.20 6.83 10.27
N THR A 419 -3.63 6.29 11.38
CA THR A 419 -3.18 4.98 11.85
C THR A 419 -4.08 3.82 11.41
N HIS A 420 -5.27 4.08 10.86
CA HIS A 420 -6.23 3.05 10.47
C HIS A 420 -6.61 3.10 8.99
N ARG A 421 -6.11 4.06 8.23
CA ARG A 421 -6.48 4.31 6.85
C ARG A 421 -6.30 3.07 5.95
N ASP A 422 -5.28 2.28 6.22
CA ASP A 422 -4.87 1.16 5.38
C ASP A 422 -5.43 -0.19 5.84
N MET A 423 -6.39 -0.20 6.78
CA MET A 423 -6.91 -1.45 7.33
C MET A 423 -8.13 -2.01 6.60
N GLY A 424 -8.66 -1.29 5.63
CA GLY A 424 -9.89 -1.69 4.95
C GLY A 424 -11.13 -1.34 5.77
N PRO A 425 -12.25 -2.01 5.51
CA PRO A 425 -13.51 -1.63 6.15
C PRO A 425 -13.55 -1.98 7.64
N LYS A 426 -14.43 -1.30 8.35
CA LYS A 426 -14.62 -1.46 9.79
C LYS A 426 -14.89 -2.91 10.20
N SER A 427 -15.44 -3.73 9.30
CA SER A 427 -15.70 -5.15 9.59
C SER A 427 -14.43 -5.95 9.90
N THR A 428 -13.25 -5.43 9.53
CA THR A 428 -11.97 -6.08 9.83
C THR A 428 -11.39 -5.66 11.18
N TYR A 429 -12.00 -4.71 11.87
CA TYR A 429 -11.47 -4.13 13.12
C TYR A 429 -11.69 -5.07 14.29
N LEU A 430 -10.69 -5.17 15.15
CA LEU A 430 -10.72 -6.02 16.35
C LEU A 430 -10.48 -5.17 17.60
N GLY A 431 -11.04 -5.64 18.69
CA GLY A 431 -10.73 -5.09 20.01
C GLY A 431 -11.81 -4.19 20.58
N PRO A 432 -11.75 -4.00 21.91
CA PRO A 432 -12.83 -3.31 22.64
C PRO A 432 -12.84 -1.79 22.47
N GLU A 433 -11.78 -1.19 21.92
CA GLU A 433 -11.69 0.26 21.73
C GLU A 433 -11.90 0.67 20.27
N ALA A 434 -12.27 -0.25 19.39
CA ALA A 434 -12.61 0.09 18.02
C ALA A 434 -13.81 1.03 18.02
N PRO A 435 -13.74 2.23 17.41
CA PRO A 435 -14.84 3.20 17.50
C PRO A 435 -16.12 2.70 16.88
N UNK A 436 -17.09 3.03 17.39
CA UNK A 436 -18.36 2.71 16.94
C UNK A 436 -18.73 3.50 15.77
N UNK A 437 -18.25 4.73 15.62
CA UNK A 437 -18.48 5.56 14.57
C UNK A 437 -17.94 4.94 13.36
N GLN A 438 -18.60 5.26 12.22
CA GLN A 438 -18.17 4.83 10.91
C GLN A 438 -17.84 6.07 10.07
N PHE A 439 -16.65 6.11 9.53
CA PHE A 439 -16.15 7.26 8.78
C PHE A 439 -16.28 6.99 7.28
N ILE A 440 -16.51 8.05 6.49
CA ILE A 440 -16.70 7.91 5.04
C ILE A 440 -15.46 7.31 4.36
N TRP A 441 -14.26 7.61 4.88
CA TRP A 441 -13.01 7.06 4.30
C TRP A 441 -12.84 5.56 4.56
N GLN A 442 -13.69 4.95 5.39
CA GLN A 442 -13.68 3.50 5.62
C GLN A 442 -14.49 2.74 4.56
N ASP A 443 -15.01 3.43 3.55
CA ASP A 443 -15.81 2.84 2.48
C ASP A 443 -17.00 2.04 3.03
N PRO A 444 -17.87 2.68 3.82
CA PRO A 444 -18.93 1.96 4.52
C PRO A 444 -19.91 1.29 3.58
N VAL A 445 -20.35 0.08 3.97
CA VAL A 445 -21.38 -0.70 3.27
C VAL A 445 -22.43 -1.11 4.31
N PRO A 446 -23.72 -1.00 3.98
CA PRO A 446 -24.76 -1.39 4.95
C PRO A 446 -24.61 -2.86 5.36
N THR A 447 -24.97 -3.17 6.60
CA THR A 447 -25.01 -4.54 7.08
C THR A 447 -26.24 -5.27 6.50
N VAL A 448 -26.13 -6.59 6.32
CA VAL A 448 -27.24 -7.41 5.84
C VAL A 448 -28.38 -7.36 6.88
N ASN A 449 -29.58 -6.97 6.43
CA ASN A 449 -30.74 -6.83 7.29
C ASN A 449 -31.95 -7.63 6.79
N HIS A 450 -31.71 -8.67 5.97
CA HIS A 450 -32.74 -9.51 5.36
C HIS A 450 -32.20 -10.93 5.24
N LYS A 451 -33.07 -11.87 4.88
CA LYS A 451 -32.67 -13.25 4.59
C LYS A 451 -31.95 -13.29 3.24
N LEU A 452 -30.88 -14.04 3.19
CA LEU A 452 -30.09 -14.21 1.97
C LEU A 452 -30.72 -15.25 1.05
N ILE A 453 -30.42 -15.15 -0.20
CA ILE A 453 -30.86 -16.10 -1.22
C ILE A 453 -30.20 -17.46 -0.99
N UNK A 454 -30.93 -18.51 -1.35
CA UNK A 454 -30.55 -19.84 -1.17
C UNK A 454 -30.11 -20.43 -2.48
N UNK A 455 -29.75 -21.49 -2.60
CA UNK A 455 -29.34 -22.20 -3.71
C UNK A 455 -30.30 -22.22 -4.82
N LYS A 456 -31.52 -22.54 -4.46
CA LYS A 456 -32.61 -22.56 -5.42
C LYS A 456 -32.81 -21.18 -6.08
N ASP A 457 -32.75 -20.15 -5.29
CA ASP A 457 -32.83 -18.77 -5.76
C ASP A 457 -31.66 -18.44 -6.69
N ILE A 458 -30.48 -18.89 -6.34
CA ILE A 458 -29.24 -18.67 -7.12
C ILE A 458 -29.44 -19.24 -8.52
N LEU A 459 -29.92 -20.47 -8.61
CA LEU A 459 -30.18 -21.11 -9.89
C LEU A 459 -31.23 -20.36 -10.73
N UNK A 460 -32.12 -19.89 -10.08
CA UNK A 460 -33.12 -19.16 -10.64
C UNK A 460 -32.69 -17.87 -11.20
N LEU A 461 -31.96 -17.29 -10.45
CA LEU A 461 -31.41 -15.99 -10.90
C LEU A 461 -30.40 -16.15 -12.03
N LYS A 462 -29.53 -17.12 -11.96
CA LYS A 462 -28.58 -17.41 -13.06
C LYS A 462 -29.34 -17.60 -14.39
N ASN A 463 -30.40 -18.40 -14.39
CA ASN A 463 -31.18 -18.65 -15.58
C ASN A 463 -31.86 -17.37 -16.10
N THR A 464 -32.39 -16.55 -15.20
CA THR A 464 -33.01 -15.27 -15.56
C THR A 464 -31.98 -14.34 -16.19
N ILE A 465 -30.78 -14.25 -15.62
CA ILE A 465 -29.71 -13.40 -16.13
C ILE A 465 -29.30 -13.87 -17.53
N LEU A 466 -29.11 -15.18 -17.72
CA LEU A 466 -28.72 -15.73 -19.02
C LEU A 466 -29.79 -15.53 -20.09
N GLY A 467 -31.07 -15.50 -19.66
CA GLY A 467 -32.20 -15.25 -20.55
C GLY A 467 -32.49 -13.77 -20.83
N SER A 468 -31.74 -12.86 -20.21
CA SER A 468 -32.02 -11.42 -20.29
C SER A 468 -31.61 -10.74 -21.60
N GLY A 469 -30.80 -11.43 -22.42
CA GLY A 469 -30.24 -10.86 -23.62
C GLY A 469 -28.86 -10.24 -23.42
N LEU A 470 -28.35 -10.20 -22.20
CA LEU A 470 -26.99 -9.75 -21.95
C LEU A 470 -26.00 -10.82 -22.42
N SER A 471 -24.92 -10.38 -23.06
CA SER A 471 -23.91 -11.31 -23.59
C SER A 471 -22.96 -11.78 -22.47
N ILE A 472 -22.27 -12.88 -22.73
CA ILE A 472 -21.23 -13.39 -21.84
C ILE A 472 -20.18 -12.30 -21.60
N SER A 473 -19.70 -11.66 -22.67
CA SER A 473 -18.71 -10.58 -22.57
C SER A 473 -19.19 -9.44 -21.66
N GLU A 474 -20.44 -9.01 -21.84
CA GLU A 474 -21.02 -7.94 -21.04
C GLU A 474 -21.08 -8.30 -19.55
N LEU A 475 -21.52 -9.51 -19.23
CA LEU A 475 -21.66 -9.97 -17.85
C LEU A 475 -20.30 -10.15 -17.18
N VAL A 476 -19.35 -10.76 -17.86
CA VAL A 476 -18.01 -11.00 -17.33
C VAL A 476 -17.27 -9.66 -17.13
N SER A 477 -17.35 -8.77 -18.13
CA SER A 477 -16.70 -7.44 -18.04
C SER A 477 -17.21 -6.65 -16.85
N THR A 478 -18.52 -6.67 -16.60
CA THR A 478 -19.13 -5.91 -15.52
C THR A 478 -18.72 -6.49 -14.15
N ALA A 479 -18.74 -7.81 -14.01
CA ALA A 479 -18.33 -8.45 -12.77
C ALA A 479 -16.86 -8.17 -12.46
N TRP A 480 -16.00 -8.28 -13.49
CA TRP A 480 -14.57 -7.96 -13.32
C TRP A 480 -14.38 -6.49 -12.92
N ALA A 481 -15.05 -5.57 -13.62
CA ALA A 481 -14.94 -4.14 -13.35
C ALA A 481 -15.32 -3.82 -11.90
N SER A 482 -16.35 -4.49 -11.38
CA SER A 482 -16.80 -4.30 -10.00
C SER A 482 -15.76 -4.82 -8.99
N ALA A 483 -15.29 -6.04 -9.19
CA ALA A 483 -14.43 -6.73 -8.23
C ALA A 483 -12.98 -6.26 -8.26
N SER A 484 -12.46 -5.92 -9.43
CA SER A 484 -11.02 -5.71 -9.63
C SER A 484 -10.51 -4.35 -9.15
N THR A 485 -11.37 -3.52 -8.58
CA THR A 485 -10.93 -2.32 -7.87
C THR A 485 -10.23 -2.66 -6.55
N PHE A 486 -10.36 -3.87 -6.07
CA PHE A 486 -9.77 -4.30 -4.81
C PHE A 486 -8.26 -4.13 -4.83
N ARG A 487 -7.72 -3.66 -3.71
CA ARG A 487 -6.27 -3.55 -3.49
C ARG A 487 -5.90 -4.31 -2.23
N GLY A 488 -5.08 -5.34 -2.37
CA GLY A 488 -4.58 -6.10 -1.23
C GLY A 488 -3.68 -5.30 -0.31
N SER A 489 -3.19 -4.16 -0.79
CA SER A 489 -2.30 -3.29 -0.02
C SER A 489 -3.00 -2.57 1.12
N ASP A 490 -4.27 -2.14 0.88
CA ASP A 490 -5.02 -1.40 1.89
C ASP A 490 -6.47 -1.88 2.11
N UNK A 491 -6.86 -2.92 1.27
CA UNK A 491 -8.07 -3.48 1.39
C UNK A 491 -9.19 -2.70 1.00
N ARG A 492 -8.94 -1.71 0.16
CA ARG A 492 -10.02 -0.89 -0.40
C ARG A 492 -10.52 -1.51 -1.69
N GLY A 493 -11.69 -1.11 -2.13
CA GLY A 493 -12.28 -1.60 -3.38
C GLY A 493 -12.92 -2.96 -3.23
N GLY A 494 -13.28 -3.55 -4.38
CA GLY A 494 -13.95 -4.85 -4.43
C GLY A 494 -15.42 -4.74 -4.80
N ALA A 495 -16.06 -5.90 -4.95
CA ALA A 495 -17.44 -5.98 -5.46
C ALA A 495 -18.49 -5.56 -4.43
N ASN A 496 -18.20 -5.69 -3.14
CA ASN A 496 -19.15 -5.36 -2.08
C ASN A 496 -19.42 -3.86 -2.09
N GLY A 497 -20.68 -3.48 -1.95
CA GLY A 497 -21.08 -2.07 -2.03
C GLY A 497 -21.58 -1.65 -3.40
N SER A 498 -21.33 -2.45 -4.43
CA SER A 498 -21.75 -2.15 -5.82
C SER A 498 -21.47 -0.70 -6.23
N ARG A 499 -20.32 -0.16 -5.80
CA ARG A 499 -19.96 1.23 -6.08
C ARG A 499 -19.77 1.52 -7.57
N ILE A 500 -19.68 0.47 -8.37
CA ILE A 500 -19.72 0.62 -9.83
C ILE A 500 -21.01 1.29 -10.34
N UNK A 501 -21.96 1.20 -9.62
CA UNK A 501 -23.13 1.79 -9.83
C UNK A 501 -23.16 3.19 -9.59
N LEU A 502 -22.08 3.74 -8.90
CA LEU A 502 -22.06 5.09 -8.31
C LEU A 502 -20.93 5.94 -8.91
N GLN A 503 -21.06 7.24 -8.72
CA GLN A 503 -19.92 8.11 -9.06
C GLN A 503 -18.80 7.92 -8.04
N PRO A 504 -17.52 7.92 -8.49
CA PRO A 504 -17.06 8.19 -9.87
C PRO A 504 -16.88 6.95 -10.74
N GLN A 505 -17.06 5.74 -10.22
CA GLN A 505 -16.74 4.51 -10.95
C GLN A 505 -17.54 4.35 -12.23
N ASN A 506 -18.81 4.71 -12.20
CA ASN A 506 -19.68 4.59 -13.38
C ASN A 506 -19.27 5.47 -14.56
N UNK A 507 -18.33 6.17 -14.36
CA UNK A 507 -17.93 7.05 -15.36
C UNK A 507 -16.62 6.78 -15.92
N TRP A 508 -15.91 5.81 -15.26
CA TRP A 508 -14.52 5.52 -15.70
C TRP A 508 -14.47 4.87 -17.07
N UNK A 509 -13.71 5.27 -17.74
CA UNK A 509 -13.60 4.89 -19.07
C UNK A 509 -13.44 3.46 -19.27
N VAL A 510 -12.55 2.91 -18.40
CA VAL A 510 -12.27 1.47 -18.44
C VAL A 510 -13.53 0.63 -18.23
N ASN A 511 -14.54 1.16 -17.59
CA ASN A 511 -15.77 0.43 -17.27
C ASN A 511 -16.80 0.50 -18.40
N LYS A 512 -16.48 1.11 -19.53
CA LYS A 512 -17.39 1.20 -20.70
C LYS A 512 -18.77 1.73 -20.27
N PRO A 513 -18.91 2.96 -19.90
CA PRO A 513 -20.17 3.49 -19.34
C PRO A 513 -21.44 3.18 -20.12
N UNK A 514 -21.41 3.05 -21.17
CA UNK A 514 -22.52 2.75 -21.98
C UNK A 514 -22.98 1.36 -21.85
N GLN A 515 -21.98 0.51 -21.98
CA GLN A 515 -22.25 -0.93 -21.79
C GLN A 515 -22.61 -1.19 -20.34
N LEU A 516 -21.91 -0.55 -19.44
CA LEU A 516 -22.17 -0.71 -18.00
C LEU A 516 -23.63 -0.36 -17.68
N ASN A 517 -24.12 0.77 -18.18
CA ASN A 517 -25.50 1.18 -17.95
C ASN A 517 -26.50 0.14 -18.46
N LYS A 518 -26.25 -0.42 -19.64
CA LYS A 518 -27.09 -1.47 -20.21
C LYS A 518 -27.16 -2.68 -19.26
N VAL A 519 -26.01 -3.14 -18.77
CA VAL A 519 -25.95 -4.30 -17.90
C VAL A 519 -26.64 -4.01 -16.57
N LEU A 520 -26.32 -2.86 -15.94
CA LEU A 520 -26.89 -2.50 -14.64
C LEU A 520 -28.42 -2.35 -14.72
N ASN A 521 -28.94 -1.78 -15.80
CA ASN A 521 -30.38 -1.64 -16.01
C ASN A 521 -31.08 -3.03 -16.10
N UNK A 522 -30.40 -3.93 -16.61
CA UNK A 522 -30.91 -5.17 -16.72
C UNK A 522 -30.99 -5.90 -15.46
N LEU A 523 -29.91 -5.79 -14.81
CA LEU A 523 -29.81 -6.43 -13.50
C LEU A 523 -30.76 -5.79 -12.47
N GLU A 524 -30.94 -4.50 -12.52
CA GLU A 524 -31.84 -3.78 -11.64
C GLU A 524 -33.30 -4.26 -11.82
N LYS A 525 -33.70 -4.52 -13.05
CA LYS A 525 -35.05 -5.08 -13.32
C LYS A 525 -35.17 -6.47 -12.69
N ILE A 526 -34.14 -7.29 -12.82
CA ILE A 526 -34.12 -8.62 -12.22
C ILE A 526 -34.17 -8.51 -10.68
N GLN A 527 -33.41 -7.62 -10.10
CA GLN A 527 -33.41 -7.38 -8.66
C GLN A 527 -34.78 -6.99 -8.16
N THR A 528 -35.41 -6.05 -8.83
CA THR A 528 -36.73 -5.54 -8.48
C THR A 528 -37.76 -6.66 -8.53
N UNK A 529 -37.56 -7.37 -9.42
CA UNK A 529 -38.44 -8.40 -9.59
C UNK A 529 -38.39 -9.41 -8.58
N PHE A 530 -37.23 -9.85 -8.32
CA PHE A 530 -37.00 -10.86 -7.27
C PHE A 530 -37.41 -10.35 -5.90
N ASN A 531 -36.97 -9.15 -5.55
CA ASN A 531 -37.21 -8.59 -4.23
C ASN A 531 -38.68 -8.27 -3.96
N LEU A 532 -39.48 -8.02 -4.98
CA LEU A 532 -40.93 -7.85 -4.83
C LEU A 532 -41.64 -9.18 -4.64
N GLN A 533 -41.20 -10.23 -5.32
CA GLN A 533 -41.82 -11.56 -5.25
C GLN A 533 -41.51 -12.27 -3.93
N SER A 534 -40.32 -12.04 -3.39
CA SER A 534 -39.92 -12.66 -2.12
C SER A 534 -40.31 -11.76 -0.95
N LYS A 535 -41.00 -12.34 0.02
CA LYS A 535 -41.43 -11.57 1.21
C LYS A 535 -40.31 -11.31 2.20
N THR A 536 -39.32 -12.18 2.27
CA THR A 536 -38.27 -12.14 3.31
C THR A 536 -36.85 -12.11 2.75
N LYS A 537 -36.61 -12.78 1.62
CA LYS A 537 -35.30 -12.85 1.01
C LYS A 537 -35.11 -11.67 0.03
N LYS A 538 -33.91 -11.14 -0.01
CA LYS A 538 -33.55 -10.09 -0.97
C LYS A 538 -32.18 -10.39 -1.55
N VAL A 539 -31.95 -9.88 -2.76
CA VAL A 539 -30.65 -9.94 -3.42
C VAL A 539 -30.17 -8.52 -3.68
N SER A 540 -28.92 -8.26 -3.36
CA SER A 540 -28.29 -6.97 -3.63
C SER A 540 -27.87 -6.86 -5.10
N MET A 541 -27.67 -5.63 -5.58
CA MET A 541 -27.08 -5.40 -6.88
C MET A 541 -25.64 -5.96 -6.90
N ALA A 542 -24.90 -5.78 -5.82
CA ALA A 542 -23.53 -6.31 -5.69
C ALA A 542 -23.49 -7.82 -5.92
N ASP A 543 -24.40 -8.54 -5.26
CA ASP A 543 -24.49 -10.00 -5.47
C ASP A 543 -24.91 -10.34 -6.91
N LEU A 544 -25.87 -9.58 -7.50
CA LEU A 544 -26.31 -9.86 -8.86
C LEU A 544 -25.21 -9.65 -9.90
N ILE A 545 -24.39 -8.63 -9.72
CA ILE A 545 -23.27 -8.38 -10.64
C ILE A 545 -22.31 -9.58 -10.63
N VAL A 546 -21.94 -10.05 -9.44
CA VAL A 546 -21.03 -11.21 -9.29
C VAL A 546 -21.71 -12.47 -9.83
N LEU A 547 -22.98 -12.68 -9.50
CA LEU A 547 -23.74 -13.85 -9.96
C LEU A 547 -23.84 -13.87 -11.49
N GLY A 548 -24.03 -12.70 -12.10
CA GLY A 548 -24.04 -12.57 -13.56
C GLY A 548 -22.74 -13.04 -14.21
N GLY A 549 -21.61 -12.67 -13.60
CA GLY A 549 -20.31 -13.15 -14.03
C GLY A 549 -20.17 -14.67 -13.89
N CYS A 550 -20.63 -15.21 -12.77
CA CYS A 550 -20.61 -16.66 -12.53
C CYS A 550 -21.45 -17.41 -13.57
N ALA A 551 -22.67 -16.92 -13.82
CA ALA A 551 -23.57 -17.53 -14.80
C ALA A 551 -22.97 -17.50 -16.22
N ALA A 552 -22.37 -16.38 -16.59
CA ALA A 552 -21.76 -16.22 -17.91
C ALA A 552 -20.58 -17.18 -18.10
N ILE A 553 -19.74 -17.35 -17.07
CA ILE A 553 -18.60 -18.27 -17.13
C ILE A 553 -19.10 -19.71 -17.25
N GLU A 554 -20.13 -20.09 -16.49
CA GLU A 554 -20.73 -21.42 -16.60
C GLU A 554 -21.25 -21.66 -18.02
N GLU A 555 -21.93 -20.67 -18.61
CA GLU A 555 -22.45 -20.75 -19.99
C GLU A 555 -21.30 -20.87 -21.00
N ALA A 556 -20.23 -20.10 -20.84
CA ALA A 556 -19.07 -20.17 -21.72
C ALA A 556 -18.39 -21.56 -21.67
N ALA A 557 -18.33 -22.16 -20.49
CA ALA A 557 -17.81 -23.52 -20.32
C ALA A 557 -18.75 -24.54 -20.93
N ARG A 558 -20.07 -24.39 -20.73
CA ARG A 558 -21.08 -25.31 -21.27
C ARG A 558 -21.02 -25.36 -22.80
N LYS A 559 -20.72 -24.24 -23.44
CA LYS A 559 -20.54 -24.18 -24.91
C LYS A 559 -19.41 -25.08 -25.39
N THR A 560 -18.45 -25.41 -24.52
CA THR A 560 -17.34 -26.32 -24.85
C THR A 560 -17.63 -27.78 -24.50
N GLY A 561 -18.82 -28.06 -23.96
CA GLY A 561 -19.19 -29.38 -23.49
C GLY A 561 -18.80 -29.64 -22.02
N ASN A 562 -18.32 -28.63 -21.31
CA ASN A 562 -17.92 -28.76 -19.90
C ASN A 562 -18.97 -28.18 -18.96
N MET A 563 -19.35 -28.97 -17.98
CA MET A 563 -20.31 -28.56 -16.95
C MET A 563 -19.51 -28.17 -15.71
N VAL A 564 -19.48 -26.85 -15.42
CA VAL A 564 -18.78 -26.37 -14.23
C VAL A 564 -19.75 -25.59 -13.36
N ASN A 565 -19.48 -25.58 -12.07
CA ASN A 565 -20.17 -24.73 -11.10
C ASN A 565 -19.18 -23.67 -10.60
N VAL A 566 -19.47 -22.40 -10.86
CA VAL A 566 -18.66 -21.30 -10.36
C VAL A 566 -19.17 -20.97 -8.97
N PRO A 567 -18.35 -21.12 -7.93
CA PRO A 567 -18.83 -20.88 -6.56
C PRO A 567 -19.38 -19.49 -6.38
N PHE A 568 -20.43 -19.36 -5.58
CA PHE A 568 -21.04 -18.07 -5.26
C PHE A 568 -21.58 -18.11 -3.85
N VAL A 569 -21.24 -17.10 -3.04
CA VAL A 569 -21.75 -16.95 -1.68
C VAL A 569 -22.43 -15.58 -1.59
N PRO A 570 -23.75 -15.54 -1.30
CA PRO A 570 -24.44 -14.26 -1.15
C PRO A 570 -24.02 -13.53 0.12
N GLY A 571 -24.39 -12.25 0.22
CA GLY A 571 -24.14 -11.47 1.43
C GLY A 571 -23.54 -10.10 1.18
N ARG A 572 -23.25 -9.74 -0.08
CA ARG A 572 -22.83 -8.38 -0.42
C ARG A 572 -24.03 -7.44 -0.31
N MET A 573 -23.78 -6.20 0.02
CA MET A 573 -24.81 -5.16 0.10
C MET A 573 -24.46 -3.99 -0.82
N ASP A 574 -25.39 -3.07 -0.97
CA ASP A 574 -25.24 -1.93 -1.88
C ASP A 574 -25.03 -0.66 -1.08
N ALA A 575 -23.94 0.04 -1.35
CA ALA A 575 -23.67 1.35 -0.76
C ALA A 575 -24.47 2.43 -1.50
N ALA A 576 -24.75 3.51 -0.79
CA ALA A 576 -25.38 4.69 -1.36
C ALA A 576 -24.32 5.72 -1.78
N GLN A 577 -24.74 6.71 -2.59
CA GLN A 577 -23.83 7.75 -3.04
C GLN A 577 -23.27 8.56 -1.84
N ASP A 578 -24.09 8.81 -0.83
CA ASP A 578 -23.64 9.55 0.35
C ASP A 578 -22.77 8.71 1.30
N GLN A 579 -22.64 7.41 1.04
CA GLN A 579 -21.68 6.54 1.73
C GLN A 579 -20.36 6.40 0.95
N THR A 580 -20.23 7.10 -0.16
CA THR A 580 -19.09 7.00 -1.07
C THR A 580 -18.29 8.30 -1.01
N ASP A 581 -17.04 8.18 -0.58
CA ASP A 581 -16.08 9.30 -0.56
C ASP A 581 -15.60 9.50 -2.00
N VAL A 582 -16.33 10.29 -2.78
CA VAL A 582 -16.14 10.44 -4.23
C VAL A 582 -14.68 10.79 -4.58
N GLU A 583 -14.10 11.71 -3.81
CA GLU A 583 -12.72 12.15 -4.05
C GLU A 583 -11.73 11.02 -3.79
N SER A 584 -11.82 10.36 -2.63
CA SER A 584 -10.84 9.35 -2.26
C SER A 584 -11.05 8.03 -3.01
N VAL A 585 -12.29 7.69 -3.39
CA VAL A 585 -12.55 6.52 -4.23
C VAL A 585 -11.96 6.70 -5.63
N GLY A 586 -11.83 7.95 -6.07
CA GLY A 586 -11.19 8.27 -7.36
C GLY A 586 -9.80 7.69 -7.53
N VAL A 587 -9.04 7.49 -6.43
CA VAL A 587 -7.69 6.90 -6.52
C VAL A 587 -7.74 5.42 -6.94
N LEU A 588 -8.89 4.77 -6.85
CA LEU A 588 -9.06 3.38 -7.28
C LEU A 588 -9.22 3.23 -8.79
N GLU A 589 -9.37 4.34 -9.52
CA GLU A 589 -9.47 4.27 -10.99
C GLU A 589 -8.20 3.65 -11.55
N PRO A 590 -8.32 2.56 -12.33
CA PRO A 590 -7.11 1.93 -12.88
C PRO A 590 -6.37 2.87 -13.83
N ILE A 591 -5.05 2.98 -13.66
CA ILE A 591 -4.19 3.59 -14.68
C ILE A 591 -3.89 2.57 -15.78
N ALA A 592 -3.97 1.30 -15.43
CA ALA A 592 -3.84 0.19 -16.37
C ALA A 592 -4.61 -1.00 -15.81
N ASP A 593 -5.14 -1.80 -16.69
CA ASP A 593 -5.71 -3.10 -16.36
C ASP A 593 -5.42 -4.05 -17.51
N GLY A 594 -4.32 -4.78 -17.40
CA GLY A 594 -3.90 -5.72 -18.43
C GLY A 594 -4.91 -6.84 -18.68
N PHE A 595 -5.74 -7.14 -17.67
CA PHE A 595 -6.78 -8.16 -17.83
C PHE A 595 -7.90 -7.71 -18.80
N ARG A 596 -8.09 -6.38 -18.95
CA ARG A 596 -9.03 -5.80 -19.92
C ARG A 596 -8.30 -5.07 -21.06
N ASN A 597 -7.01 -5.30 -21.19
CA ASN A 597 -6.15 -4.66 -22.22
C ASN A 597 -6.26 -3.12 -22.19
N TYR A 598 -6.29 -2.55 -20.98
CA TYR A 598 -6.48 -1.12 -20.77
C TYR A 598 -5.19 -0.46 -20.30
N LEU A 599 -4.85 0.67 -20.92
CA LEU A 599 -3.74 1.54 -20.50
C LEU A 599 -4.19 2.98 -20.69
N LYS A 600 -4.24 3.76 -19.63
CA LYS A 600 -4.77 5.13 -19.63
C LYS A 600 -3.78 6.14 -20.24
N GLY A 601 -2.50 5.89 -20.19
CA GLY A 601 -1.54 6.86 -20.70
C GLY A 601 -0.11 6.27 -20.72
N UNK A 602 0.92 6.94 -20.82
CA UNK A 602 2.22 6.51 -20.86
C UNK A 602 2.74 6.64 -19.51
N TYR A 603 3.44 5.82 -19.30
CA TYR A 603 4.05 5.79 -17.97
C TYR A 603 5.51 5.24 -18.05
N UNK A 604 5.98 5.37 -17.16
CA UNK A 604 7.27 4.96 -17.03
C UNK A 604 7.43 3.54 -16.93
N PHE A 605 6.52 2.91 -16.42
CA PHE A 605 6.48 1.46 -16.32
C PHE A 605 5.86 0.87 -17.59
N SER A 606 6.36 -0.26 -18.02
CA SER A 606 5.82 -0.96 -19.18
C SER A 606 4.42 -1.55 -18.87
N THR A 607 3.68 -1.86 -19.92
CA THR A 607 2.35 -2.46 -19.81
C THR A 607 2.42 -3.77 -19.01
N GLU A 608 3.44 -4.57 -19.24
CA GLU A 608 3.61 -5.85 -18.54
C GLU A 608 3.98 -5.66 -17.06
N GLU A 609 4.77 -4.63 -16.74
CA GLU A 609 5.05 -4.30 -15.33
C GLU A 609 3.78 -3.86 -14.60
N LEU A 610 2.94 -3.09 -15.28
CA LEU A 610 1.65 -2.65 -14.69
C LEU A 610 0.67 -3.81 -14.54
N LEU A 611 0.74 -4.81 -15.44
CA LEU A 611 -0.05 -6.04 -15.28
C LEU A 611 0.37 -6.82 -14.03
N VAL A 612 1.68 -6.97 -13.81
CA VAL A 612 2.19 -7.64 -12.61
C VAL A 612 1.78 -6.87 -11.35
N ASP A 613 1.83 -5.53 -11.42
CA ASP A 613 1.41 -4.69 -10.30
C ASP A 613 -0.07 -4.91 -9.98
N LYS A 614 -0.91 -4.94 -10.98
CA LYS A 614 -2.35 -5.23 -10.80
C LYS A 614 -2.55 -6.63 -10.19
N ALA A 615 -1.83 -7.61 -10.67
CA ALA A 615 -1.88 -8.96 -10.09
C ALA A 615 -1.48 -8.97 -8.60
N UNK A 616 -0.56 -8.15 -8.26
CA UNK A 616 -0.17 -8.06 -7.04
C UNK A 616 -1.13 -7.58 -6.17
N LEU A 617 -1.78 -6.52 -6.53
CA LEU A 617 -2.85 -5.90 -5.75
C LEU A 617 -4.07 -6.83 -5.61
N LEU A 618 -4.33 -7.68 -6.60
CA LEU A 618 -5.40 -8.69 -6.54
C LEU A 618 -4.96 -10.00 -5.87
N LYS A 619 -3.81 -10.01 -5.28
CA LYS A 619 -3.25 -11.19 -4.59
C LYS A 619 -3.09 -12.42 -5.47
N UNK A 620 -3.05 -12.28 -6.76
CA UNK A 620 -2.93 -13.28 -7.67
C UNK A 620 -1.54 -13.76 -7.69
N THR A 621 -1.27 -15.09 -7.82
CA THR A 621 0.01 -15.70 -8.16
C THR A 621 0.25 -15.64 -9.65
N ALA A 622 1.44 -16.01 -10.13
CA ALA A 622 1.72 -15.98 -11.58
C ALA A 622 0.80 -16.96 -12.35
N PRO A 623 0.55 -18.20 -11.89
CA PRO A 623 -0.45 -19.03 -12.58
C PRO A 623 -1.85 -18.45 -12.60
N GLU A 624 -2.30 -17.83 -11.51
CA GLU A 624 -3.63 -17.19 -11.46
C GLU A 624 -3.71 -16.02 -12.43
N MET A 625 -2.68 -15.18 -12.46
CA MET A 625 -2.59 -14.08 -13.44
C MET A 625 -2.69 -14.65 -14.87
N THR A 626 -1.99 -15.73 -15.14
CA THR A 626 -1.92 -16.33 -16.47
C THR A 626 -3.29 -16.87 -16.92
N VAL A 627 -3.97 -17.67 -16.08
CA VAL A 627 -5.28 -18.22 -16.47
C VAL A 627 -6.31 -17.10 -16.61
N LEU A 628 -6.27 -16.10 -15.80
CA LEU A 628 -7.17 -14.97 -15.92
C LEU A 628 -6.96 -14.18 -17.21
N UNK A 629 -5.86 -13.94 -17.58
CA UNK A 629 -5.59 -13.30 -18.76
C UNK A 629 -6.09 -14.03 -19.89
N GLY A 630 -5.75 -15.34 -19.96
CA GLY A 630 -6.14 -16.16 -21.09
C GLY A 630 -7.64 -16.32 -21.22
N GLY A 631 -8.33 -16.59 -20.12
CA GLY A 631 -9.78 -16.74 -20.12
C GLY A 631 -10.51 -15.45 -20.48
N MET A 632 -10.07 -14.34 -19.92
CA MET A 632 -10.71 -13.06 -20.22
C MET A 632 -10.52 -12.66 -21.67
N ARG A 633 -9.41 -13.05 -22.28
CA ARG A 633 -9.19 -12.81 -23.71
C ARG A 633 -10.17 -13.60 -24.58
N VAL A 634 -10.34 -14.90 -24.33
CA VAL A 634 -11.25 -15.70 -25.14
C VAL A 634 -12.73 -15.31 -24.92
N LEU A 635 -13.03 -14.69 -23.78
CA LEU A 635 -14.38 -14.16 -23.51
C LEU A 635 -14.55 -12.72 -24.02
N ASN A 636 -13.50 -12.13 -24.53
CA ASN A 636 -13.41 -10.76 -25.08
C ASN A 636 -13.93 -9.71 -24.10
N THR A 637 -13.16 -9.56 -23.02
CA THR A 637 -13.46 -8.54 -21.99
C THR A 637 -12.64 -7.26 -22.18
N ASN A 638 -12.00 -7.09 -23.34
CA ASN A 638 -11.22 -5.88 -23.64
C ASN A 638 -12.09 -4.62 -23.46
N TYR A 639 -11.50 -3.59 -22.83
CA TYR A 639 -12.24 -2.37 -22.47
C TYR A 639 -12.84 -1.65 -23.69
N ASP A 640 -12.20 -1.80 -24.85
CA ASP A 640 -12.60 -1.12 -26.09
C ASP A 640 -13.28 -2.06 -27.09
N ASN A 641 -13.60 -3.28 -26.67
CA ASN A 641 -14.16 -4.34 -27.53
C ASN A 641 -13.24 -4.71 -28.70
N SER A 642 -11.96 -4.37 -28.63
CA SER A 642 -10.98 -4.72 -29.67
C SER A 642 -10.69 -6.21 -29.66
N ASN A 643 -10.09 -6.69 -30.74
CA ASN A 643 -9.68 -8.08 -30.88
C ASN A 643 -8.22 -8.32 -30.46
N TYR A 644 -7.56 -7.33 -29.86
CA TYR A 644 -6.17 -7.49 -29.42
C TYR A 644 -6.09 -8.57 -28.33
N GLY A 645 -5.32 -9.61 -28.58
CA GLY A 645 -5.14 -10.72 -27.65
C GLY A 645 -6.28 -11.72 -27.63
N VAL A 646 -7.33 -11.50 -28.44
CA VAL A 646 -8.44 -12.45 -28.55
C VAL A 646 -8.01 -13.55 -29.53
N LEU A 647 -7.20 -14.49 -29.01
CA LEU A 647 -6.51 -15.50 -29.84
C LEU A 647 -7.35 -16.77 -29.93
N THR A 648 -8.55 -16.61 -30.49
CA THR A 648 -9.49 -17.71 -30.67
C THR A 648 -10.44 -17.42 -31.83
N ASN A 649 -10.86 -18.47 -32.50
CA ASN A 649 -11.92 -18.42 -33.51
C ASN A 649 -13.30 -18.71 -32.90
N ARG A 650 -13.37 -18.92 -31.58
CA ARG A 650 -14.59 -19.26 -30.84
C ARG A 650 -14.79 -18.28 -29.70
N THR A 651 -14.86 -17.00 -29.98
CA THR A 651 -15.04 -15.97 -28.96
C THR A 651 -16.30 -16.27 -28.12
N GLY A 652 -16.18 -16.17 -26.81
CA GLY A 652 -17.29 -16.46 -25.90
C GLY A 652 -17.35 -17.91 -25.43
N PHE A 653 -16.44 -18.75 -25.91
CA PHE A 653 -16.25 -20.11 -25.42
C PHE A 653 -15.07 -20.14 -24.43
N LEU A 654 -15.25 -20.73 -23.28
CA LEU A 654 -14.16 -20.79 -22.27
C LEU A 654 -13.20 -21.91 -22.64
N THR A 655 -12.17 -21.56 -23.37
CA THR A 655 -11.19 -22.50 -23.92
C THR A 655 -9.78 -22.05 -23.56
N ASN A 656 -8.82 -22.98 -23.70
CA ASN A 656 -7.39 -22.66 -23.61
C ASN A 656 -6.79 -22.21 -24.95
N ASP A 657 -7.64 -21.79 -25.89
CA ASP A 657 -7.23 -21.35 -27.23
C ASP A 657 -6.18 -20.25 -27.19
N TYR A 658 -6.28 -19.32 -26.22
CA TYR A 658 -5.32 -18.22 -26.08
C TYR A 658 -3.88 -18.77 -26.01
N PHE A 659 -3.65 -19.79 -25.19
CA PHE A 659 -2.32 -20.36 -25.01
C PHE A 659 -1.88 -21.16 -26.22
N ASN A 660 -2.78 -21.94 -26.79
CA ASN A 660 -2.50 -22.73 -27.99
C ASN A 660 -2.06 -21.84 -29.13
N ASN A 661 -2.77 -20.73 -29.35
CA ASN A 661 -2.52 -19.84 -30.48
C ASN A 661 -1.34 -18.90 -30.22
N LEU A 662 -1.14 -18.48 -28.97
CA LEU A 662 0.03 -17.66 -28.59
C LEU A 662 1.34 -18.40 -28.86
N LEU A 663 1.38 -19.69 -28.53
CA LEU A 663 2.61 -20.51 -28.62
C LEU A 663 2.74 -21.26 -29.96
N ASP A 664 1.80 -21.08 -30.87
CA ASP A 664 1.82 -21.74 -32.19
C ASP A 664 3.00 -21.25 -33.01
N MET A 665 3.93 -22.14 -33.30
CA MET A 665 5.15 -21.81 -34.04
C MET A 665 4.89 -21.54 -35.54
N SER A 666 3.70 -21.82 -36.06
CA SER A 666 3.36 -21.39 -37.42
C SER A 666 3.06 -19.89 -37.49
N THR A 667 2.97 -19.22 -36.36
CA THR A 667 2.73 -17.76 -36.27
C THR A 667 4.03 -17.01 -35.99
N LYS A 668 4.28 -15.94 -36.75
CA LYS A 668 5.38 -15.00 -36.51
C LYS A 668 4.81 -13.66 -36.05
N TRP A 669 5.33 -13.21 -34.98
CA TRP A 669 4.88 -11.92 -34.39
C TRP A 669 5.78 -10.76 -34.80
N UNK A 670 5.12 -9.56 -35.07
CA UNK A 670 5.80 -8.46 -35.49
C UNK A 670 5.12 -7.25 -35.00
N PRO A 671 5.96 -6.27 -34.72
CA PRO A 671 5.34 -4.99 -34.34
C PRO A 671 4.48 -4.42 -35.45
N LYS A 672 3.31 -3.93 -35.09
CA LYS A 672 2.39 -3.33 -36.07
C LYS A 672 2.86 -1.90 -36.39
N ASP A 673 3.19 -1.67 -37.66
CA ASP A 673 3.62 -0.34 -38.15
C ASP A 673 4.76 0.25 -37.29
N GLY A 674 5.66 -0.60 -36.80
CA GLY A 674 6.76 -0.17 -35.94
C GLY A 674 6.38 0.19 -34.50
N ASN A 675 5.13 0.04 -34.14
CA ASN A 675 4.61 0.28 -32.78
C ASN A 675 5.08 -0.83 -31.86
N GLN A 676 5.66 -0.47 -30.70
CA GLN A 676 6.18 -1.46 -29.75
C GLN A 676 5.13 -1.89 -28.72
N GLU A 677 3.92 -1.42 -28.83
CA GLU A 677 2.82 -1.79 -27.94
C GLU A 677 1.80 -2.71 -28.62
N LEU A 678 1.76 -2.69 -29.97
CA LEU A 678 0.79 -3.44 -30.75
C LEU A 678 1.52 -4.36 -31.75
N PHE A 679 1.02 -5.58 -31.91
CA PHE A 679 1.69 -6.60 -32.69
C PHE A 679 0.70 -7.35 -33.60
N GLU A 680 1.23 -7.82 -34.74
CA GLU A 680 0.51 -8.67 -35.66
C GLU A 680 1.13 -10.06 -35.66
N GLY A 681 0.30 -11.08 -35.53
CA GLY A 681 0.68 -12.48 -35.69
C GLY A 681 0.33 -12.94 -37.09
N ARG A 682 1.34 -13.32 -37.88
CA ARG A 682 1.15 -13.71 -39.27
C ARG A 682 1.63 -15.13 -39.52
N ASP A 683 0.96 -15.83 -40.41
CA ASP A 683 1.39 -17.16 -40.82
C ASP A 683 2.81 -17.08 -41.41
N ARG A 684 3.70 -17.94 -40.95
CA ARG A 684 5.13 -17.91 -41.37
C ARG A 684 5.31 -18.22 -42.86
N LYS A 685 4.41 -19.03 -43.44
CA LYS A 685 4.53 -19.44 -44.84
C LYS A 685 3.84 -18.48 -45.79
N THR A 686 2.60 -18.09 -45.46
CA THR A 686 1.76 -17.29 -46.35
C THR A 686 1.87 -15.79 -46.09
N GLY A 687 2.27 -15.37 -44.90
CA GLY A 687 2.27 -13.98 -44.49
C GLY A 687 0.90 -13.43 -44.13
N GLU A 688 -0.16 -14.25 -44.23
CA GLU A 688 -1.52 -13.81 -43.90
C GLU A 688 -1.64 -13.46 -42.40
N LEU A 689 -2.36 -12.39 -42.10
CA LEU A 689 -2.65 -11.97 -40.73
C LEU A 689 -3.58 -12.99 -40.07
N LYS A 690 -3.13 -13.51 -38.93
CA LYS A 690 -3.93 -14.47 -38.12
C LYS A 690 -4.47 -13.77 -36.88
N TRP A 691 -3.62 -13.03 -36.16
CA TRP A 691 -3.95 -12.48 -34.84
C TRP A 691 -3.37 -11.10 -34.67
N MET A 692 -3.93 -10.35 -33.71
CA MET A 692 -3.36 -9.09 -33.22
C MET A 692 -3.24 -9.19 -31.72
N ALA A 693 -2.22 -8.55 -31.14
CA ALA A 693 -1.95 -8.64 -29.70
C ALA A 693 -1.25 -7.39 -29.18
N THR A 694 -1.30 -7.23 -27.87
CA THR A 694 -0.55 -6.17 -27.16
C THR A 694 0.69 -6.76 -26.49
N ARG A 695 1.54 -5.89 -25.93
CA ARG A 695 2.67 -6.33 -25.10
C ARG A 695 2.20 -7.21 -23.93
N ALA A 696 1.09 -6.81 -23.28
CA ALA A 696 0.52 -7.58 -22.16
C ALA A 696 0.12 -8.98 -22.58
N ASP A 697 -0.26 -9.18 -23.85
CA ASP A 697 -0.55 -10.51 -24.37
C ASP A 697 0.73 -11.29 -24.63
N LEU A 698 1.69 -10.67 -25.33
CA LEU A 698 2.87 -11.40 -25.81
C LEU A 698 3.85 -11.75 -24.69
N ILE A 699 3.80 -11.08 -23.54
CA ILE A 699 4.72 -11.38 -22.45
C ILE A 699 4.55 -12.84 -21.97
N PHE A 700 3.35 -13.40 -22.10
CA PHE A 700 3.08 -14.77 -21.68
C PHE A 700 3.75 -15.82 -22.58
N GLY A 701 4.18 -15.43 -23.76
CA GLY A 701 4.99 -16.30 -24.64
C GLY A 701 6.46 -15.88 -24.67
N SER A 702 6.79 -14.68 -24.20
CA SER A 702 8.13 -14.11 -24.28
C SER A 702 8.95 -14.33 -22.99
N ASN A 703 8.38 -14.02 -21.83
CA ASN A 703 9.03 -14.21 -20.54
C ASN A 703 9.12 -15.71 -20.26
N SER A 704 10.31 -16.21 -19.93
CA SER A 704 10.54 -17.67 -19.80
C SER A 704 9.69 -18.29 -18.70
N GLU A 705 9.47 -17.59 -17.60
CA GLU A 705 8.66 -18.10 -16.48
C GLU A 705 7.19 -18.16 -16.87
N LEU A 706 6.66 -17.07 -17.46
CA LEU A 706 5.28 -17.03 -17.90
C LEU A 706 5.03 -17.98 -19.06
N ARG A 707 6.01 -18.16 -19.95
CA ARG A 707 5.89 -19.13 -21.04
C ARG A 707 5.81 -20.57 -20.50
N ALA A 708 6.62 -20.90 -19.48
CA ALA A 708 6.56 -22.22 -18.87
C ALA A 708 5.17 -22.51 -18.30
N ILE A 709 4.54 -21.52 -17.66
CA ILE A 709 3.17 -21.63 -17.15
C ILE A 709 2.19 -21.76 -18.32
N SER A 710 2.34 -20.92 -19.35
CA SER A 710 1.48 -20.95 -20.53
C SER A 710 1.53 -22.31 -21.24
N GLU A 711 2.71 -22.95 -21.27
CA GLU A 711 2.88 -24.28 -21.87
C GLU A 711 2.05 -25.34 -21.15
N VAL A 712 1.91 -25.22 -19.82
CA VAL A 712 1.04 -26.13 -19.06
C VAL A 712 -0.41 -26.03 -19.61
N TYR A 713 -0.89 -24.81 -19.80
CA TYR A 713 -2.28 -24.60 -20.24
C TYR A 713 -2.47 -24.83 -21.74
N ALA A 714 -1.38 -24.80 -22.52
CA ALA A 714 -1.44 -25.09 -23.98
C ALA A 714 -1.31 -26.58 -24.29
N SER A 715 -1.05 -27.43 -23.29
CA SER A 715 -0.89 -28.86 -23.51
C SER A 715 -2.20 -29.51 -23.95
N ASN A 716 -2.10 -30.60 -24.71
CA ASN A 716 -3.28 -31.23 -25.32
C ASN A 716 -4.28 -31.77 -24.29
N ASP A 717 -3.82 -32.05 -23.07
CA ASP A 717 -4.66 -32.57 -21.99
C ASP A 717 -5.09 -31.48 -20.99
N ALA A 718 -4.86 -30.20 -21.31
CA ALA A 718 -5.02 -29.13 -20.33
C ALA A 718 -6.37 -28.42 -20.39
N SER A 719 -7.26 -28.79 -21.28
CA SER A 719 -8.52 -28.07 -21.46
C SER A 719 -9.33 -27.97 -20.17
N GLU A 720 -9.53 -29.11 -19.50
CA GLU A 720 -10.29 -29.17 -18.24
C GLU A 720 -9.55 -28.47 -17.11
N LYS A 721 -8.24 -28.69 -17.02
CA LYS A 721 -7.41 -28.02 -16.01
C LYS A 721 -7.49 -26.50 -16.14
N PHE A 722 -7.41 -25.99 -17.37
CA PHE A 722 -7.52 -24.54 -17.59
C PHE A 722 -8.86 -24.01 -17.07
N ILE A 723 -9.98 -24.68 -17.40
CA ILE A 723 -11.31 -24.23 -16.99
C ILE A 723 -11.38 -24.20 -15.46
N ASN A 724 -10.94 -25.29 -14.81
CA ASN A 724 -10.99 -25.38 -13.35
C ASN A 724 -10.12 -24.31 -12.68
N ASP A 725 -8.91 -24.11 -13.19
CA ASP A 725 -7.99 -23.12 -12.62
C ASP A 725 -8.49 -21.70 -12.85
N PHE A 726 -9.09 -21.43 -14.03
CA PHE A 726 -9.72 -20.14 -14.31
C PHE A 726 -10.86 -19.86 -13.31
N VAL A 727 -11.74 -20.85 -13.10
CA VAL A 727 -12.88 -20.72 -12.19
C VAL A 727 -12.38 -20.42 -10.76
N THR A 728 -11.34 -21.13 -10.32
CA THR A 728 -10.78 -20.92 -8.98
C THR A 728 -10.20 -19.53 -8.84
N ALA A 729 -9.45 -19.06 -9.83
CA ALA A 729 -8.86 -17.71 -9.81
C ALA A 729 -9.94 -16.63 -9.87
N TRP A 730 -10.98 -16.85 -10.69
CA TRP A 730 -12.11 -15.94 -10.80
C TRP A 730 -12.83 -15.81 -9.45
N ASP A 731 -13.15 -16.93 -8.82
CA ASP A 731 -13.83 -16.96 -7.52
C ASP A 731 -13.01 -16.20 -6.47
N LYS A 732 -11.68 -16.38 -6.49
CA LYS A 732 -10.79 -15.64 -5.59
C LYS A 732 -10.96 -14.13 -5.75
N VAL A 733 -10.92 -13.63 -7.01
CA VAL A 733 -11.03 -12.19 -7.27
C VAL A 733 -12.39 -11.66 -6.82
N MET A 734 -13.46 -12.39 -7.11
CA MET A 734 -14.83 -11.97 -6.75
C MET A 734 -15.02 -11.84 -5.24
N ASN A 735 -14.22 -12.57 -4.45
CA ASN A 735 -14.39 -12.63 -2.99
C ASN A 735 -13.29 -11.92 -2.21
N LEU A 736 -12.38 -11.19 -2.87
CA LEU A 736 -11.23 -10.57 -2.19
C LEU A 736 -11.63 -9.65 -1.04
N ASP A 737 -12.79 -8.99 -1.16
CA ASP A 737 -13.29 -8.08 -0.12
C ASP A 737 -14.29 -8.75 0.84
N ARG A 738 -14.42 -10.07 0.78
CA ARG A 738 -15.34 -10.83 1.65
C ARG A 738 -14.54 -11.33 2.86
N PHE A 739 -14.25 -10.42 3.79
CA PHE A 739 -13.38 -10.72 4.94
C PHE A 739 -14.01 -11.66 5.94
N GLU A 740 -15.32 -11.87 5.83
CA GLU A 740 -16.04 -12.78 6.72
C GLU A 740 -16.02 -14.24 6.25
N LEU A 741 -15.59 -14.54 5.03
CA LEU A 741 -15.59 -15.90 4.47
C LEU A 741 -14.33 -16.72 4.81
#